data_10c24733eda42d329a7efaba81e61ec1
#
_entry.id   10c24733eda42d329a7efaba81e61ec1
#
_cell.length_a   1.000
_cell.length_b   1.000
_cell.length_c   1.000
_cell.angle_alpha   90.00
_cell.angle_beta   90.00
_cell.angle_gamma   90.00
#
_symmetry.space_group_name_H-M   'P 1'
#
loop_
_entity.id
_entity.type
_entity.pdbx_description
1 polymer ?
#
loop_
_entity_poly.entity_id
_entity_poly.type
_entity_poly.pdbx_seq_one_letter_code
_entity_poly.pdbx_strand_id
1 'polypeptide(L)'
;MKKTIRIFAFILAISMCMGIVACGNKPEETTGTSSASATTSESGETTGITSGTDGTTATTDATSSGTVDPPAPTPIYNKLLTEKHGEYLTVKYNPAYCELSVSTKEGIGDSYKATVTVKMKDGYKFKGFSFDSGIANGKEVASMKTEYTFDVEKECTLFVNCAMTYAYHLNGGAHVSGKDTVEYDADVTYYKNPNSLPERGYFKRDGYVLVEYNTKADGTGEGTSLGSRPYVGDRAKIDLYCIWAKEAPASDFEYEKTGKAVKITGYKGSEEGVLAIPAEIDGSSVISIGKRALAGTKAETIVLPASVMELCEEAFADSEMSTLVITDAIVEFTGETTGGWGMSAANTVIDGCENLANLRINAVLYPLYVTYIESNMKYDYMLWAKDRKKIVYVAGSSGQFGFVAEDMEKALDDEYVVVNYGTNANISGAFWMEYLSKLMGEDDILLWAPEDGQYLFGNNRLNNRLWRSIECNYDIFRYVDIRNYTNVFGSFESQQKDKAINSTIREYDRFNDAINNNGDLFNKRDAGPVKGGFTFNQFPSEECIAFMNTQFDKMAENGVKVYISFAPMSKSVLYDIAKKTQADLDEYSGNVAKNYHGTVISDIADHAIDSGYFADSEWHMTDAGAHLRTEILIRELKAQLEKEAK
;
A
#
# COMPACT_ATOMS: atom_id res chain seq x y z
N MET A 1 11.94 19.06 33.40
CA MET A 1 12.83 20.00 32.69
C MET A 1 13.46 19.42 31.41
N LYS A 2 14.11 18.24 31.41
CA LYS A 2 14.68 17.66 30.15
C LYS A 2 13.64 17.18 29.12
N LYS A 3 12.47 16.70 29.53
CA LYS A 3 11.37 16.32 28.62
C LYS A 3 10.70 17.53 27.98
N THR A 4 10.47 18.58 28.74
CA THR A 4 9.87 19.84 28.26
C THR A 4 10.74 20.54 27.20
N ILE A 5 12.06 20.43 27.31
CA ILE A 5 12.99 21.03 26.35
C ILE A 5 12.96 20.28 25.00
N ARG A 6 12.70 18.96 24.98
CA ARG A 6 12.58 18.19 23.74
C ARG A 6 11.28 18.51 22.99
N ILE A 7 10.18 18.69 23.69
CA ILE A 7 8.89 19.11 23.10
C ILE A 7 9.04 20.51 22.49
N PHE A 8 9.69 21.44 23.18
CA PHE A 8 9.96 22.79 22.64
C PHE A 8 10.87 22.78 21.42
N ALA A 9 11.89 21.90 21.38
CA ALA A 9 12.76 21.76 20.21
C ALA A 9 12.01 21.18 19.00
N PHE A 10 11.06 20.25 19.22
CA PHE A 10 10.23 19.68 18.17
C PHE A 10 9.17 20.69 17.66
N ILE A 11 8.55 21.44 18.53
CA ILE A 11 7.63 22.54 18.17
C ILE A 11 8.37 23.63 17.38
N LEU A 12 9.61 23.95 17.77
CA LEU A 12 10.44 24.91 17.04
C LEU A 12 10.83 24.39 15.65
N ALA A 13 11.10 23.09 15.51
CA ALA A 13 11.38 22.46 14.21
C ALA A 13 10.16 22.47 13.28
N ILE A 14 8.97 22.18 13.80
CA ILE A 14 7.71 22.25 13.01
C ILE A 14 7.41 23.72 12.63
N SER A 15 7.63 24.68 13.53
CA SER A 15 7.45 26.11 13.24
C SER A 15 8.49 26.63 12.24
N MET A 16 9.71 26.09 12.23
CA MET A 16 10.73 26.40 11.22
C MET A 16 10.46 25.75 9.87
N CYS A 17 9.87 24.54 9.82
CA CYS A 17 9.47 23.91 8.57
C CYS A 17 8.28 24.62 7.90
N MET A 18 7.44 25.33 8.64
CA MET A 18 6.35 26.15 8.08
C MET A 18 6.80 27.54 7.60
N GLY A 19 8.03 27.95 7.88
CA GLY A 19 8.55 29.30 7.62
C GLY A 19 9.60 29.43 6.50
N ILE A 20 10.06 28.33 5.90
CA ILE A 20 11.15 28.38 4.91
C ILE A 20 10.71 27.81 3.55
N VAL A 21 9.85 28.54 2.87
CA VAL A 21 9.74 28.48 1.40
C VAL A 21 9.64 29.90 0.87
N ALA A 22 10.71 30.64 0.96
CA ALA A 22 10.96 31.79 0.10
C ALA A 22 12.46 32.15 0.15
N CYS A 23 13.10 31.99 -0.98
CA CYS A 23 14.39 32.49 -1.42
C CYS A 23 15.43 31.42 -1.74
N GLY A 24 15.63 31.28 -3.04
CA GLY A 24 16.72 30.51 -3.60
C GLY A 24 18.08 31.18 -3.38
N ASN A 25 19.11 30.36 -3.28
CA ASN A 25 20.44 30.59 -3.86
C ASN A 25 21.29 29.33 -3.77
N LYS A 26 22.01 29.05 -4.85
CA LYS A 26 22.97 27.95 -5.02
C LYS A 26 24.13 28.03 -4.01
N PRO A 27 24.75 26.90 -3.68
CA PRO A 27 26.16 26.87 -3.42
C PRO A 27 26.95 25.97 -4.39
N GLU A 28 28.22 26.36 -4.51
CA GLU A 28 29.28 25.90 -5.36
C GLU A 28 29.80 24.49 -5.04
N GLU A 29 30.40 23.91 -6.09
CA GLU A 29 31.13 22.63 -6.10
C GLU A 29 32.36 22.63 -5.20
N THR A 30 32.64 21.49 -4.58
CA THR A 30 34.02 21.09 -4.27
C THR A 30 34.23 19.60 -4.58
N THR A 31 35.24 19.41 -5.41
CA THR A 31 35.76 18.16 -5.94
C THR A 31 36.44 17.28 -4.88
N GLY A 32 36.29 15.96 -5.00
CA GLY A 32 37.10 15.00 -4.25
C GLY A 32 37.11 13.63 -4.93
N THR A 33 38.22 13.34 -5.59
CA THR A 33 38.60 12.13 -6.31
C THR A 33 38.96 10.96 -5.40
N SER A 34 38.63 9.70 -5.82
CA SER A 34 39.54 8.53 -5.84
C SER A 34 38.80 7.29 -6.31
N SER A 35 39.13 6.78 -7.47
CA SER A 35 39.98 5.63 -7.88
C SER A 35 39.51 4.24 -7.39
N ALA A 36 38.97 3.46 -8.27
CA ALA A 36 39.45 2.31 -9.03
C ALA A 36 39.57 0.96 -8.30
N SER A 37 38.91 -0.07 -8.78
CA SER A 37 39.59 -1.25 -9.36
C SER A 37 38.60 -2.19 -10.01
N ALA A 38 38.92 -2.56 -11.24
CA ALA A 38 38.29 -3.59 -12.05
C ALA A 38 38.88 -4.96 -11.75
N THR A 39 38.12 -6.02 -11.96
CA THR A 39 38.66 -7.29 -12.45
C THR A 39 37.62 -8.02 -13.29
N THR A 40 38.04 -8.32 -14.48
CA THR A 40 37.43 -9.12 -15.54
C THR A 40 37.54 -10.62 -15.29
N SER A 41 36.60 -11.41 -15.80
CA SER A 41 36.94 -12.66 -16.50
C SER A 41 35.77 -13.14 -17.35
N GLU A 42 36.16 -13.50 -18.56
CA GLU A 42 35.42 -13.95 -19.74
C GLU A 42 35.00 -15.42 -19.71
N SER A 43 34.20 -15.70 -20.73
CA SER A 43 34.05 -16.91 -21.61
C SER A 43 32.87 -17.82 -21.24
N GLY A 44 32.09 -18.35 -22.14
CA GLY A 44 32.06 -18.38 -23.60
C GLY A 44 31.10 -19.46 -24.07
N GLU A 45 30.57 -19.24 -25.27
CA GLU A 45 30.08 -20.20 -26.28
C GLU A 45 28.83 -21.05 -26.04
N THR A 46 27.81 -20.77 -26.80
CA THR A 46 27.29 -21.21 -28.12
C THR A 46 26.80 -22.66 -28.18
N THR A 47 25.57 -22.83 -28.57
CA THR A 47 25.14 -23.55 -29.80
C THR A 47 23.63 -23.38 -30.00
N GLY A 48 23.29 -22.96 -31.20
CA GLY A 48 21.99 -22.92 -31.77
C GLY A 48 21.60 -24.23 -32.49
N ILE A 49 20.33 -24.37 -32.79
CA ILE A 49 19.80 -25.16 -33.90
C ILE A 49 18.51 -24.54 -34.42
N THR A 50 18.42 -24.55 -35.73
CA THR A 50 17.47 -23.92 -36.66
C THR A 50 16.20 -24.74 -36.93
N SER A 51 15.16 -24.01 -37.30
CA SER A 51 14.23 -24.16 -38.44
C SER A 51 13.18 -25.27 -38.52
N GLY A 52 12.01 -24.86 -39.00
CA GLY A 52 11.04 -25.72 -39.69
C GLY A 52 9.68 -25.01 -39.85
N THR A 53 9.55 -24.38 -41.02
CA THR A 53 8.28 -23.95 -41.65
C THR A 53 7.42 -25.13 -42.02
N ASP A 54 6.10 -25.04 -41.91
CA ASP A 54 5.21 -25.27 -43.04
C ASP A 54 3.77 -24.82 -42.74
N GLY A 55 3.19 -24.18 -43.74
CA GLY A 55 1.84 -23.70 -43.73
C GLY A 55 0.85 -24.72 -44.33
N THR A 56 -0.41 -24.53 -44.02
CA THR A 56 -1.52 -24.95 -44.89
C THR A 56 -2.74 -24.07 -44.70
N THR A 57 -3.17 -23.50 -45.78
CA THR A 57 -4.43 -22.82 -46.04
C THR A 57 -5.60 -23.80 -46.06
N ALA A 58 -6.74 -23.40 -45.49
CA ALA A 58 -8.05 -23.87 -45.97
C ALA A 58 -9.15 -22.84 -45.67
N THR A 59 -9.89 -22.62 -46.66
CA THR A 59 -10.97 -21.72 -47.04
C THR A 59 -12.23 -21.76 -46.18
N THR A 60 -12.77 -20.57 -45.96
CA THR A 60 -14.13 -20.02 -45.94
C THR A 60 -15.34 -20.98 -45.80
N ASP A 61 -16.21 -20.66 -44.84
CA ASP A 61 -17.62 -20.40 -45.12
C ASP A 61 -18.22 -19.39 -44.14
N ALA A 62 -18.97 -18.46 -44.72
CA ALA A 62 -19.59 -17.34 -44.04
C ALA A 62 -21.02 -17.67 -43.62
N THR A 63 -21.38 -17.34 -42.38
CA THR A 63 -22.80 -17.02 -42.09
C THR A 63 -22.93 -16.09 -40.88
N SER A 64 -23.57 -14.95 -41.19
CA SER A 64 -24.33 -14.01 -40.35
C SER A 64 -23.69 -13.38 -39.11
N SER A 65 -23.39 -12.15 -39.32
CA SER A 65 -23.11 -11.03 -38.49
C SER A 65 -24.07 -10.80 -37.32
N GLY A 66 -23.61 -11.05 -36.13
CA GLY A 66 -23.90 -10.19 -35.03
C GLY A 66 -22.56 -9.49 -34.71
N THR A 67 -22.47 -8.20 -34.96
CA THR A 67 -21.34 -7.40 -34.50
C THR A 67 -21.43 -7.31 -32.98
N VAL A 68 -20.79 -8.24 -32.31
CA VAL A 68 -20.37 -8.04 -30.94
C VAL A 68 -19.18 -7.10 -31.06
N ASP A 69 -19.35 -5.87 -30.59
CA ASP A 69 -18.20 -4.97 -30.43
C ASP A 69 -17.11 -5.73 -29.65
N PRO A 70 -15.86 -5.66 -30.11
CA PRO A 70 -14.79 -6.29 -29.35
C PRO A 70 -14.81 -5.71 -27.94
N PRO A 71 -14.64 -6.54 -26.90
CA PRO A 71 -14.59 -6.05 -25.54
C PRO A 71 -13.58 -4.91 -25.46
N ALA A 72 -14.00 -3.80 -24.84
CA ALA A 72 -13.12 -2.65 -24.67
C ALA A 72 -11.79 -3.16 -24.07
N PRO A 73 -10.63 -2.74 -24.62
CA PRO A 73 -9.36 -3.22 -24.11
C PRO A 73 -9.29 -2.95 -22.62
N THR A 74 -8.99 -3.99 -21.85
CA THR A 74 -8.87 -3.91 -20.39
C THR A 74 -7.87 -2.80 -20.06
N PRO A 75 -8.25 -1.76 -19.30
CA PRO A 75 -7.33 -0.68 -18.98
C PRO A 75 -6.12 -1.25 -18.21
N ILE A 76 -4.94 -0.94 -18.66
CA ILE A 76 -3.70 -1.43 -18.05
C ILE A 76 -3.29 -0.43 -16.97
N TYR A 77 -3.66 -0.74 -15.72
CA TYR A 77 -3.27 0.08 -14.57
C TYR A 77 -1.74 0.10 -14.43
N ASN A 78 -1.16 1.32 -14.47
CA ASN A 78 0.29 1.58 -14.27
C ASN A 78 1.27 0.59 -14.93
N LYS A 79 0.83 -0.25 -15.85
CA LYS A 79 1.68 -1.21 -16.53
C LYS A 79 2.48 -0.51 -17.62
N LEU A 80 3.77 -0.33 -17.38
CA LEU A 80 4.66 0.18 -18.41
C LEU A 80 4.88 -0.87 -19.48
N LEU A 81 4.52 -0.56 -20.71
CA LEU A 81 5.00 -1.32 -21.86
C LEU A 81 6.48 -1.03 -22.06
N THR A 82 7.20 -2.09 -22.43
CA THR A 82 8.61 -2.04 -22.77
C THR A 82 8.76 -2.32 -24.24
N GLU A 83 9.17 -1.33 -25.01
CA GLU A 83 9.42 -1.48 -26.44
C GLU A 83 10.91 -1.31 -26.76
N LYS A 84 11.47 -2.25 -27.53
CA LYS A 84 12.85 -2.16 -28.03
C LYS A 84 12.87 -1.54 -29.41
N HIS A 85 13.74 -0.55 -29.60
CA HIS A 85 13.91 0.18 -30.85
C HIS A 85 15.39 0.20 -31.25
N GLY A 86 15.73 -0.57 -32.29
CA GLY A 86 17.11 -0.86 -32.63
C GLY A 86 17.78 -1.78 -31.60
N GLU A 87 19.11 -1.75 -31.55
CA GLU A 87 19.90 -2.66 -30.72
C GLU A 87 19.93 -2.21 -29.24
N TYR A 88 20.00 -0.89 -29.00
CA TYR A 88 20.35 -0.35 -27.69
C TYR A 88 19.24 0.43 -26.98
N LEU A 89 18.18 0.89 -27.67
CA LEU A 89 17.13 1.70 -27.05
C LEU A 89 15.97 0.84 -26.56
N THR A 90 15.66 0.97 -25.31
CA THR A 90 14.41 0.51 -24.70
C THR A 90 13.57 1.71 -24.30
N VAL A 91 12.30 1.79 -24.71
CA VAL A 91 11.37 2.82 -24.25
C VAL A 91 10.31 2.19 -23.35
N LYS A 92 10.10 2.79 -22.19
CA LYS A 92 9.07 2.40 -21.22
C LYS A 92 8.02 3.50 -21.08
N TYR A 93 6.76 3.15 -21.34
CA TYR A 93 5.62 4.07 -21.26
C TYR A 93 4.34 3.35 -20.87
N ASN A 94 3.33 4.08 -20.41
CA ASN A 94 2.03 3.51 -20.14
C ASN A 94 1.03 3.86 -21.26
N PRO A 95 0.54 2.88 -22.04
CA PRO A 95 -0.40 3.12 -23.13
C PRO A 95 -1.78 3.59 -22.67
N ALA A 96 -2.11 3.46 -21.38
CA ALA A 96 -3.32 4.06 -20.82
C ALA A 96 -3.26 5.60 -20.82
N TYR A 97 -2.05 6.19 -20.77
CA TYR A 97 -1.86 7.64 -20.61
C TYR A 97 -1.37 8.36 -21.86
N CYS A 98 -0.69 7.65 -22.75
CA CYS A 98 -0.16 8.26 -23.97
C CYS A 98 -0.02 7.25 -25.12
N GLU A 99 0.09 7.79 -26.34
CA GLU A 99 0.49 7.08 -27.54
C GLU A 99 1.96 7.40 -27.81
N LEU A 100 2.71 6.41 -28.24
CA LEU A 100 4.14 6.55 -28.53
C LEU A 100 4.42 6.27 -30.00
N SER A 101 5.34 7.03 -30.59
CA SER A 101 5.97 6.68 -31.85
C SER A 101 7.48 6.88 -31.77
N VAL A 102 8.24 5.92 -32.30
CA VAL A 102 9.70 5.98 -32.32
C VAL A 102 10.18 5.77 -33.73
N SER A 103 11.08 6.64 -34.19
CA SER A 103 11.79 6.49 -35.44
C SER A 103 13.30 6.48 -35.20
N THR A 104 14.01 5.67 -35.94
CA THR A 104 15.48 5.55 -35.87
C THR A 104 16.11 5.89 -37.21
N LYS A 105 17.25 6.55 -37.19
CA LYS A 105 18.05 6.87 -38.40
C LYS A 105 19.49 6.50 -38.11
N GLU A 106 20.10 5.75 -39.06
CA GLU A 106 21.49 5.36 -38.96
C GLU A 106 22.43 6.53 -38.67
N GLY A 107 23.36 6.32 -37.76
CA GLY A 107 24.39 7.26 -37.34
C GLY A 107 25.75 6.89 -37.89
N ILE A 108 26.80 7.24 -37.19
CA ILE A 108 28.19 6.92 -37.55
C ILE A 108 28.65 5.75 -36.66
N GLY A 109 29.16 4.68 -37.26
CA GLY A 109 29.55 3.45 -36.55
C GLY A 109 28.31 2.69 -36.08
N ASP A 110 28.35 2.16 -34.86
CA ASP A 110 27.26 1.38 -34.25
C ASP A 110 26.19 2.27 -33.61
N SER A 111 26.35 3.59 -33.70
CA SER A 111 25.37 4.56 -33.15
C SER A 111 24.22 4.82 -34.13
N TYR A 112 23.07 5.21 -33.60
CA TYR A 112 21.95 5.69 -34.40
C TYR A 112 21.24 6.83 -33.68
N LYS A 113 20.49 7.63 -34.44
CA LYS A 113 19.69 8.72 -33.90
C LYS A 113 18.25 8.24 -33.71
N ALA A 114 17.74 8.35 -32.50
CA ALA A 114 16.34 8.04 -32.18
C ALA A 114 15.54 9.33 -31.99
N THR A 115 14.35 9.36 -32.58
CA THR A 115 13.35 10.40 -32.30
C THR A 115 12.12 9.73 -31.68
N VAL A 116 11.81 10.10 -30.45
CA VAL A 116 10.66 9.60 -29.69
C VAL A 116 9.63 10.72 -29.62
N THR A 117 8.42 10.42 -30.08
CA THR A 117 7.28 11.37 -30.05
C THR A 117 6.16 10.78 -29.21
N VAL A 118 5.62 11.59 -28.29
CA VAL A 118 4.55 11.23 -27.39
C VAL A 118 3.33 12.10 -27.65
N LYS A 119 2.17 11.46 -27.77
CA LYS A 119 0.86 12.12 -27.79
C LYS A 119 0.10 11.72 -26.54
N MET A 120 -0.15 12.69 -25.67
CA MET A 120 -0.91 12.46 -24.45
C MET A 120 -2.39 12.19 -24.76
N LYS A 121 -2.99 11.26 -24.02
CA LYS A 121 -4.43 11.08 -23.99
C LYS A 121 -5.10 12.20 -23.20
N ASP A 122 -6.39 12.42 -23.44
CA ASP A 122 -7.14 13.54 -22.87
C ASP A 122 -7.04 13.60 -21.34
N GLY A 123 -6.67 14.79 -20.85
CA GLY A 123 -6.56 15.11 -19.43
C GLY A 123 -5.27 14.71 -18.76
N TYR A 124 -4.47 13.82 -19.36
CA TYR A 124 -3.14 13.48 -18.83
C TYR A 124 -2.09 14.51 -19.26
N LYS A 125 -1.09 14.69 -18.41
CA LYS A 125 -0.03 15.67 -18.63
C LYS A 125 1.31 14.99 -18.84
N PHE A 126 2.05 15.48 -19.84
CA PHE A 126 3.43 15.06 -20.06
C PHE A 126 4.36 15.73 -19.05
N LYS A 127 5.20 14.93 -18.37
CA LYS A 127 6.15 15.38 -17.34
C LYS A 127 7.61 15.19 -17.78
N GLY A 128 7.83 14.90 -19.07
CA GLY A 128 9.15 14.77 -19.65
C GLY A 128 9.63 13.35 -19.89
N PHE A 129 10.75 13.27 -20.58
CA PHE A 129 11.53 12.03 -20.73
C PHE A 129 12.63 11.96 -19.69
N SER A 130 12.95 10.78 -19.21
CA SER A 130 14.11 10.55 -18.36
C SER A 130 14.80 9.23 -18.73
N PHE A 131 16.13 9.16 -18.52
CA PHE A 131 16.88 7.91 -18.70
C PHE A 131 16.92 7.04 -17.44
N ASP A 132 16.48 7.59 -16.33
CA ASP A 132 16.33 6.87 -15.06
C ASP A 132 14.86 6.68 -14.72
N SER A 133 14.55 5.59 -14.02
CA SER A 133 13.21 5.30 -13.55
C SER A 133 12.71 6.37 -12.57
N GLY A 134 11.92 7.34 -13.08
CA GLY A 134 11.14 8.30 -12.32
C GLY A 134 11.83 9.63 -11.98
N ILE A 135 11.06 10.70 -12.13
CA ILE A 135 11.44 12.09 -11.81
C ILE A 135 11.41 12.35 -10.29
N ALA A 136 10.80 11.48 -9.50
CA ALA A 136 10.47 11.71 -8.09
C ALA A 136 11.68 11.94 -7.16
N ASN A 137 12.89 11.63 -7.61
CA ASN A 137 14.11 11.76 -6.79
C ASN A 137 15.03 12.90 -7.24
N GLY A 138 14.50 13.94 -7.90
CA GLY A 138 15.32 15.06 -8.38
C GLY A 138 16.28 14.70 -9.52
N LYS A 139 16.04 13.56 -10.19
CA LYS A 139 16.83 13.13 -11.35
C LYS A 139 16.49 13.99 -12.57
N GLU A 140 17.49 14.19 -13.39
CA GLU A 140 17.43 15.13 -14.51
C GLU A 140 16.46 14.66 -15.59
N VAL A 141 15.53 15.55 -15.96
CA VAL A 141 14.64 15.34 -17.09
C VAL A 141 15.43 15.56 -18.38
N ALA A 142 15.55 14.53 -19.22
CA ALA A 142 16.28 14.60 -20.46
C ALA A 142 15.64 15.56 -21.47
N SER A 143 14.29 15.63 -21.51
CA SER A 143 13.55 16.58 -22.33
C SER A 143 12.13 16.79 -21.79
N MET A 144 11.66 18.04 -21.81
CA MET A 144 10.27 18.42 -21.54
C MET A 144 9.43 18.60 -22.82
N LYS A 145 10.03 18.37 -24.00
CA LYS A 145 9.31 18.42 -25.27
C LYS A 145 8.71 17.06 -25.55
N THR A 146 7.50 17.01 -26.08
CA THR A 146 6.82 15.77 -26.51
C THR A 146 7.47 15.07 -27.70
N GLU A 147 8.44 15.72 -28.34
CA GLU A 147 9.35 15.13 -29.32
C GLU A 147 10.79 15.32 -28.83
N TYR A 148 11.52 14.22 -28.73
CA TYR A 148 12.91 14.20 -28.28
C TYR A 148 13.78 13.36 -29.21
N THR A 149 14.80 14.01 -29.78
CA THR A 149 15.79 13.37 -30.65
C THR A 149 17.14 13.34 -29.96
N PHE A 150 17.79 12.17 -29.91
CA PHE A 150 19.06 11.95 -29.26
C PHE A 150 19.87 10.84 -29.93
N ASP A 151 21.16 10.83 -29.68
CA ASP A 151 22.06 9.80 -30.18
C ASP A 151 22.06 8.61 -29.21
N VAL A 152 21.94 7.40 -29.77
CA VAL A 152 21.95 6.13 -29.02
C VAL A 152 23.25 5.39 -29.39
N GLU A 153 24.17 5.32 -28.43
CA GLU A 153 25.51 4.76 -28.61
C GLU A 153 25.72 3.45 -27.82
N LYS A 154 24.85 3.20 -26.85
CA LYS A 154 24.90 2.04 -25.95
C LYS A 154 23.51 1.76 -25.40
N GLU A 155 23.36 0.62 -24.75
CA GLU A 155 22.11 0.26 -24.09
C GLU A 155 21.65 1.38 -23.14
N CYS A 156 20.41 1.82 -23.35
CA CYS A 156 19.74 2.81 -22.53
C CYS A 156 18.24 2.56 -22.48
N THR A 157 17.63 2.97 -21.36
CA THR A 157 16.18 2.93 -21.18
C THR A 157 15.65 4.34 -21.05
N LEU A 158 14.71 4.71 -21.93
CA LEU A 158 14.03 5.99 -21.87
C LEU A 158 12.62 5.79 -21.29
N PHE A 159 12.28 6.57 -20.27
CA PHE A 159 10.97 6.56 -19.63
C PHE A 159 10.16 7.76 -20.08
N VAL A 160 8.88 7.52 -20.38
CA VAL A 160 7.88 8.56 -20.64
C VAL A 160 7.14 8.84 -19.33
N ASN A 161 7.34 10.02 -18.77
CA ASN A 161 6.73 10.41 -17.50
C ASN A 161 5.41 11.15 -17.73
N CYS A 162 4.36 10.70 -17.07
CA CYS A 162 3.01 11.23 -17.17
C CYS A 162 2.46 11.60 -15.79
N ALA A 163 1.54 12.56 -15.77
CA ALA A 163 0.80 12.91 -14.55
C ALA A 163 -0.68 13.05 -14.82
N MET A 164 -1.46 12.81 -13.76
CA MET A 164 -2.86 13.16 -13.64
C MET A 164 -3.01 14.41 -12.77
N THR A 165 -4.24 14.93 -12.67
CA THR A 165 -4.54 16.11 -11.86
C THR A 165 -5.46 15.77 -10.70
N TYR A 166 -5.08 16.16 -9.48
CA TYR A 166 -6.00 16.28 -8.36
C TYR A 166 -6.46 17.75 -8.26
N ALA A 167 -7.77 17.98 -8.24
CA ALA A 167 -8.35 19.29 -8.03
C ALA A 167 -9.06 19.35 -6.68
N TYR A 168 -8.49 20.08 -5.75
CA TYR A 168 -9.04 20.27 -4.42
C TYR A 168 -9.94 21.50 -4.40
N HIS A 169 -11.25 21.30 -4.27
CA HIS A 169 -12.23 22.33 -4.06
C HIS A 169 -12.34 22.64 -2.58
N LEU A 170 -12.08 23.88 -2.20
CA LEU A 170 -11.93 24.24 -0.78
C LEU A 170 -13.24 24.28 0.00
N ASN A 171 -14.38 24.28 -0.69
CA ASN A 171 -15.73 24.16 -0.09
C ASN A 171 -15.94 25.12 1.09
N GLY A 172 -15.66 26.38 0.88
CA GLY A 172 -15.71 27.46 1.87
C GLY A 172 -14.46 27.63 2.72
N GLY A 173 -13.41 26.84 2.46
CA GLY A 173 -12.09 27.05 3.03
C GLY A 173 -11.25 28.07 2.24
N ALA A 174 -10.01 28.26 2.65
CA ALA A 174 -9.04 29.17 2.05
C ALA A 174 -7.67 28.48 1.87
N HIS A 175 -6.94 28.94 0.86
CA HIS A 175 -5.56 28.55 0.59
C HIS A 175 -4.70 29.81 0.36
N VAL A 176 -3.41 29.71 0.63
CA VAL A 176 -2.46 30.84 0.47
C VAL A 176 -2.43 31.43 -0.94
N SER A 177 -2.80 30.67 -1.98
CA SER A 177 -2.92 31.16 -3.36
C SER A 177 -4.14 32.05 -3.61
N GLY A 178 -5.08 32.14 -2.68
CA GLY A 178 -6.35 32.86 -2.85
C GLY A 178 -7.31 32.24 -3.84
N LYS A 179 -7.09 30.97 -4.26
CA LYS A 179 -7.95 30.23 -5.19
C LYS A 179 -8.94 29.36 -4.42
N ASP A 180 -10.16 29.23 -4.94
CA ASP A 180 -11.19 28.32 -4.39
C ASP A 180 -10.97 26.85 -4.78
N THR A 181 -10.18 26.62 -5.81
CA THR A 181 -9.75 25.28 -6.27
C THR A 181 -8.24 25.30 -6.48
N VAL A 182 -7.57 24.30 -5.92
CA VAL A 182 -6.13 24.13 -6.02
C VAL A 182 -5.85 22.83 -6.75
N GLU A 183 -5.10 22.91 -7.86
CA GLU A 183 -4.78 21.75 -8.68
C GLU A 183 -3.32 21.33 -8.48
N TYR A 184 -3.11 20.02 -8.44
CA TYR A 184 -1.81 19.39 -8.33
C TYR A 184 -1.66 18.27 -9.35
N ASP A 185 -0.46 18.17 -9.92
CA ASP A 185 -0.10 17.09 -10.80
C ASP A 185 0.51 15.93 -9.98
N ALA A 186 -0.10 14.78 -10.04
CA ALA A 186 0.44 13.56 -9.45
C ALA A 186 1.08 12.70 -10.55
N ASP A 187 2.33 12.27 -10.34
CA ASP A 187 3.01 11.34 -11.21
C ASP A 187 2.29 9.99 -11.18
N VAL A 188 1.93 9.48 -12.36
CA VAL A 188 1.27 8.19 -12.53
C VAL A 188 2.18 7.15 -13.19
N THR A 189 3.38 7.53 -13.60
CA THR A 189 4.32 6.64 -14.28
C THR A 189 5.02 5.73 -13.31
N TYR A 190 5.31 6.25 -12.12
CA TYR A 190 6.00 5.52 -11.06
C TYR A 190 5.33 5.73 -9.72
N TYR A 191 5.09 4.62 -9.03
CA TYR A 191 4.67 4.62 -7.64
C TYR A 191 5.87 4.84 -6.72
N LYS A 192 6.54 5.98 -6.83
CA LYS A 192 7.76 6.25 -6.04
C LYS A 192 7.53 6.98 -4.74
N ASN A 193 6.41 7.66 -4.58
CA ASN A 193 6.16 8.41 -3.36
C ASN A 193 4.67 8.61 -3.10
N PRO A 194 4.07 7.89 -2.15
CA PRO A 194 2.71 8.17 -1.70
C PRO A 194 2.57 9.59 -1.13
N ASN A 195 3.68 10.30 -0.93
CA ASN A 195 3.75 11.60 -0.30
C ASN A 195 3.71 12.78 -1.26
N SER A 196 3.61 12.53 -2.53
CA SER A 196 3.50 13.60 -3.53
C SER A 196 2.16 14.30 -3.53
N LEU A 197 1.26 14.00 -2.57
CA LEU A 197 0.11 14.86 -2.31
C LEU A 197 0.62 16.11 -1.62
N PRO A 198 0.61 17.24 -2.33
CA PRO A 198 1.18 18.46 -1.82
C PRO A 198 0.33 19.02 -0.69
N GLU A 199 0.99 19.77 0.16
CA GLU A 199 0.38 20.75 1.05
C GLU A 199 -0.62 20.21 2.06
N ARG A 200 -0.21 19.18 2.80
CA ARG A 200 -0.89 18.78 4.02
C ARG A 200 -1.00 19.97 4.97
N GLY A 201 -2.22 20.30 5.39
CA GLY A 201 -2.47 21.35 6.37
C GLY A 201 -2.52 22.79 5.86
N TYR A 202 -2.45 23.03 4.54
CA TYR A 202 -2.54 24.39 3.99
C TYR A 202 -3.97 24.86 3.69
N PHE A 203 -4.95 23.97 3.73
CA PHE A 203 -6.34 24.37 3.62
C PHE A 203 -6.88 24.72 5.01
N LYS A 204 -7.43 25.91 5.14
CA LYS A 204 -7.96 26.43 6.39
C LYS A 204 -9.36 26.99 6.23
N ARG A 205 -10.15 26.88 7.28
CA ARG A 205 -11.44 27.53 7.41
C ARG A 205 -11.61 27.92 8.86
N ASP A 206 -11.73 29.23 9.13
CA ASP A 206 -11.81 29.75 10.48
C ASP A 206 -13.02 29.18 11.23
N GLY A 207 -12.80 28.63 12.41
CA GLY A 207 -13.83 27.98 13.23
C GLY A 207 -14.27 26.59 12.72
N TYR A 208 -13.44 25.94 11.89
CA TYR A 208 -13.71 24.61 11.36
C TYR A 208 -12.45 23.73 11.37
N VAL A 209 -12.64 22.44 11.53
CA VAL A 209 -11.60 21.41 11.36
C VAL A 209 -11.82 20.69 10.02
N LEU A 210 -10.77 20.47 9.25
CA LEU A 210 -10.81 19.66 8.03
C LEU A 210 -10.87 18.18 8.42
N VAL A 211 -11.96 17.52 8.04
CA VAL A 211 -12.23 16.13 8.38
C VAL A 211 -11.65 15.15 7.38
N GLU A 212 -11.94 15.40 6.09
CA GLU A 212 -11.53 14.54 4.98
C GLU A 212 -11.63 15.29 3.65
N TYR A 213 -11.12 14.68 2.58
CA TYR A 213 -11.50 14.99 1.21
C TYR A 213 -12.59 14.04 0.75
N ASN A 214 -13.52 14.50 -0.08
CA ASN A 214 -14.63 13.68 -0.56
C ASN A 214 -14.88 13.93 -2.05
N THR A 215 -15.38 12.96 -2.76
CA THR A 215 -15.72 13.09 -4.20
C THR A 215 -16.98 13.93 -4.43
N LYS A 216 -17.73 14.29 -3.39
CA LYS A 216 -18.87 15.21 -3.42
C LYS A 216 -18.76 16.29 -2.37
N ALA A 217 -19.23 17.49 -2.71
CA ALA A 217 -19.16 18.66 -1.84
C ALA A 217 -19.98 18.56 -0.55
N ASP A 218 -21.02 17.72 -0.54
CA ASP A 218 -21.89 17.46 0.61
C ASP A 218 -21.40 16.33 1.52
N GLY A 219 -20.24 15.70 1.19
CA GLY A 219 -19.66 14.61 1.96
C GLY A 219 -20.33 13.24 1.74
N THR A 220 -21.32 13.12 0.84
CA THR A 220 -22.03 11.84 0.58
C THR A 220 -21.33 10.93 -0.41
N GLY A 221 -20.19 11.34 -0.97
CA GLY A 221 -19.38 10.57 -1.88
C GLY A 221 -18.34 9.69 -1.17
N GLU A 222 -17.34 9.25 -1.93
CA GLU A 222 -16.22 8.50 -1.38
C GLU A 222 -15.28 9.45 -0.63
N GLY A 223 -15.06 9.20 0.66
CA GLY A 223 -14.19 9.98 1.51
C GLY A 223 -12.76 9.46 1.47
N THR A 224 -11.78 10.36 1.56
CA THR A 224 -10.36 10.06 1.63
C THR A 224 -9.73 10.84 2.78
N SER A 225 -8.98 10.18 3.64
CA SER A 225 -8.25 10.82 4.73
C SER A 225 -7.15 11.74 4.19
N LEU A 226 -6.86 12.81 4.91
CA LEU A 226 -5.80 13.74 4.51
C LEU A 226 -4.48 12.98 4.39
N GLY A 227 -3.75 13.25 3.32
CA GLY A 227 -2.47 12.61 3.04
C GLY A 227 -2.54 11.18 2.55
N SER A 228 -3.71 10.54 2.56
CA SER A 228 -3.94 9.30 1.82
C SER A 228 -4.10 9.57 0.35
N ARG A 229 -3.75 8.59 -0.47
CA ARG A 229 -3.86 8.69 -1.91
C ARG A 229 -5.27 8.29 -2.35
N PRO A 230 -6.08 9.21 -2.89
CA PRO A 230 -7.39 8.82 -3.38
C PRO A 230 -7.24 7.85 -4.54
N TYR A 231 -8.16 6.90 -4.64
CA TYR A 231 -8.21 5.99 -5.77
C TYR A 231 -8.41 6.76 -7.08
N VAL A 232 -7.51 6.52 -8.02
CA VAL A 232 -7.47 7.23 -9.30
C VAL A 232 -8.29 6.51 -10.36
N GLY A 233 -8.25 5.19 -10.40
CA GLY A 233 -8.75 4.41 -11.53
C GLY A 233 -8.10 4.85 -12.83
N ASP A 234 -8.90 4.85 -13.90
CA ASP A 234 -8.47 5.30 -15.23
C ASP A 234 -8.79 6.79 -15.47
N ARG A 235 -8.90 7.59 -14.41
CA ARG A 235 -9.27 9.02 -14.49
C ARG A 235 -8.05 9.91 -14.57
N ALA A 236 -8.01 10.76 -15.58
CA ALA A 236 -6.95 11.75 -15.74
C ALA A 236 -7.07 12.94 -14.77
N LYS A 237 -8.26 13.13 -14.19
CA LYS A 237 -8.55 14.15 -13.18
C LYS A 237 -9.47 13.58 -12.09
N ILE A 238 -9.17 13.93 -10.84
CA ILE A 238 -10.04 13.67 -9.69
C ILE A 238 -10.37 15.00 -9.04
N ASP A 239 -11.67 15.27 -8.89
CA ASP A 239 -12.17 16.41 -8.12
C ASP A 239 -12.46 15.95 -6.69
N LEU A 240 -11.88 16.65 -5.71
CA LEU A 240 -11.97 16.38 -4.28
C LEU A 240 -12.47 17.63 -3.56
N TYR A 241 -13.45 17.48 -2.70
CA TYR A 241 -14.03 18.56 -1.90
C TYR A 241 -13.58 18.45 -0.45
N CYS A 242 -13.10 19.55 0.12
CA CYS A 242 -12.81 19.63 1.54
C CYS A 242 -14.10 19.50 2.36
N ILE A 243 -14.15 18.56 3.28
CA ILE A 243 -15.26 18.39 4.22
C ILE A 243 -14.85 18.96 5.57
N TRP A 244 -15.64 19.93 6.02
CA TRP A 244 -15.36 20.70 7.23
C TRP A 244 -16.36 20.42 8.33
N ALA A 245 -15.87 20.15 9.54
CA ALA A 245 -16.68 20.13 10.76
C ALA A 245 -16.53 21.45 11.51
N LYS A 246 -17.65 22.03 11.93
CA LYS A 246 -17.63 23.25 12.73
C LYS A 246 -17.06 22.97 14.12
N GLU A 247 -16.10 23.76 14.55
CA GLU A 247 -15.53 23.65 15.89
C GLU A 247 -16.60 23.88 16.97
N ALA A 248 -16.57 23.07 18.01
CA ALA A 248 -17.40 23.28 19.20
C ALA A 248 -16.97 24.57 19.92
N PRO A 249 -17.90 25.28 20.60
CA PRO A 249 -17.57 26.52 21.31
C PRO A 249 -16.48 26.28 22.37
N ALA A 250 -15.50 27.17 22.46
CA ALA A 250 -14.46 27.09 23.49
C ALA A 250 -15.01 27.07 24.92
N SER A 251 -16.20 27.69 25.13
CA SER A 251 -16.92 27.70 26.44
C SER A 251 -17.34 26.32 26.93
N ASP A 252 -17.44 25.34 26.02
CA ASP A 252 -17.89 23.99 26.33
C ASP A 252 -16.74 23.11 26.86
N PHE A 253 -15.53 23.66 26.90
CA PHE A 253 -14.36 22.93 27.38
C PHE A 253 -13.83 23.49 28.70
N GLU A 254 -13.37 22.60 29.56
CA GLU A 254 -12.45 22.90 30.64
C GLU A 254 -11.02 22.69 30.10
N TYR A 255 -10.11 23.56 30.46
CA TYR A 255 -8.75 23.48 29.95
C TYR A 255 -7.72 24.12 30.87
N GLU A 256 -6.48 23.67 30.74
CA GLU A 256 -5.31 24.28 31.34
C GLU A 256 -4.46 24.95 30.27
N LYS A 257 -3.93 26.14 30.59
CA LYS A 257 -3.11 26.90 29.66
C LYS A 257 -1.68 27.02 30.16
N THR A 258 -0.72 26.63 29.36
CA THR A 258 0.71 26.77 29.65
C THR A 258 1.39 27.50 28.49
N GLY A 259 1.62 28.78 28.65
CA GLY A 259 2.13 29.64 27.58
C GLY A 259 1.13 29.75 26.42
N LYS A 260 1.52 29.28 25.24
CA LYS A 260 0.66 29.21 24.03
C LYS A 260 0.07 27.83 23.79
N ALA A 261 0.15 26.93 24.75
CA ALA A 261 -0.35 25.58 24.68
C ALA A 261 -1.58 25.41 25.58
N VAL A 262 -2.60 24.71 25.09
CA VAL A 262 -3.81 24.36 25.81
C VAL A 262 -3.90 22.83 25.93
N LYS A 263 -4.21 22.35 27.12
CA LYS A 263 -4.62 20.99 27.43
C LYS A 263 -6.08 20.99 27.80
N ILE A 264 -6.93 20.29 27.06
CA ILE A 264 -8.33 20.09 27.42
C ILE A 264 -8.38 19.13 28.61
N THR A 265 -9.12 19.52 29.66
CA THR A 265 -9.28 18.74 30.91
C THR A 265 -10.71 18.27 31.14
N GLY A 266 -11.68 18.78 30.36
CA GLY A 266 -13.05 18.36 30.44
C GLY A 266 -13.92 18.93 29.31
N TYR A 267 -15.08 18.30 29.08
CA TYR A 267 -16.10 18.72 28.15
C TYR A 267 -17.46 18.79 28.82
N LYS A 268 -18.15 19.91 28.64
CA LYS A 268 -19.46 20.20 29.26
C LYS A 268 -20.59 20.33 28.26
N GLY A 269 -20.25 20.26 26.97
CA GLY A 269 -21.23 20.36 25.89
C GLY A 269 -22.10 19.10 25.78
N SER A 270 -23.10 19.17 24.93
CA SER A 270 -24.09 18.11 24.71
C SER A 270 -24.20 17.72 23.24
N GLU A 271 -23.08 17.82 22.48
CA GLU A 271 -23.07 17.44 21.04
C GLU A 271 -23.33 15.95 20.91
N GLU A 272 -24.33 15.59 20.11
CA GLU A 272 -24.68 14.21 19.80
C GLU A 272 -24.19 13.78 18.41
N GLY A 273 -23.97 14.74 17.49
CA GLY A 273 -23.49 14.48 16.13
C GLY A 273 -21.97 14.49 16.03
N VAL A 274 -21.42 15.58 15.45
CA VAL A 274 -19.97 15.72 15.22
C VAL A 274 -19.38 16.72 16.22
N LEU A 275 -18.59 16.24 17.16
CA LEU A 275 -17.80 17.05 18.06
C LEU A 275 -16.42 17.33 17.46
N ALA A 276 -16.24 18.48 16.84
CA ALA A 276 -14.93 18.93 16.37
C ALA A 276 -14.25 19.76 17.46
N ILE A 277 -13.10 19.28 17.93
CA ILE A 277 -12.31 19.97 18.95
C ILE A 277 -11.68 21.21 18.31
N PRO A 278 -11.78 22.40 18.94
CA PRO A 278 -11.19 23.61 18.40
C PRO A 278 -9.67 23.51 18.35
N ALA A 279 -9.09 24.01 17.25
CA ALA A 279 -7.63 24.04 17.08
C ALA A 279 -6.97 25.04 18.05
N GLU A 280 -7.70 26.10 18.44
CA GLU A 280 -7.23 27.14 19.35
C GLU A 280 -8.31 27.53 20.36
N ILE A 281 -7.90 27.79 21.59
CA ILE A 281 -8.74 28.40 22.65
C ILE A 281 -7.97 29.61 23.18
N ASP A 282 -8.64 30.78 23.22
CA ASP A 282 -8.07 32.06 23.67
C ASP A 282 -6.71 32.37 22.99
N GLY A 283 -6.62 32.15 21.69
CA GLY A 283 -5.41 32.40 20.88
C GLY A 283 -4.22 31.51 21.23
N SER A 284 -4.49 30.33 21.81
CA SER A 284 -3.49 29.33 22.16
C SER A 284 -3.89 27.97 21.60
N SER A 285 -2.91 27.25 21.02
CA SER A 285 -3.16 26.00 20.33
C SER A 285 -3.54 24.88 21.29
N VAL A 286 -4.58 24.13 20.95
CA VAL A 286 -4.97 22.91 21.65
C VAL A 286 -4.00 21.79 21.23
N ILE A 287 -3.12 21.38 22.13
CA ILE A 287 -2.07 20.39 21.85
C ILE A 287 -2.25 19.06 22.59
N SER A 288 -3.14 19.01 23.57
CA SER A 288 -3.31 17.81 24.41
C SER A 288 -4.76 17.61 24.81
N ILE A 289 -5.20 16.33 24.80
CA ILE A 289 -6.43 15.88 25.41
C ILE A 289 -6.09 15.15 26.71
N GLY A 290 -6.53 15.71 27.84
CA GLY A 290 -6.23 15.25 29.17
C GLY A 290 -6.91 13.94 29.56
N LYS A 291 -6.50 13.38 30.71
CA LYS A 291 -7.11 12.17 31.26
C LYS A 291 -8.63 12.38 31.44
N ARG A 292 -9.41 11.46 30.85
CA ARG A 292 -10.87 11.45 30.87
C ARG A 292 -11.55 12.76 30.42
N ALA A 293 -10.81 13.59 29.64
CA ALA A 293 -11.30 14.92 29.25
C ALA A 293 -12.56 14.87 28.37
N LEU A 294 -12.72 13.83 27.56
CA LEU A 294 -13.88 13.60 26.69
C LEU A 294 -14.63 12.30 27.07
N ALA A 295 -14.43 11.82 28.33
CA ALA A 295 -15.07 10.60 28.78
C ALA A 295 -16.60 10.77 28.88
N GLY A 296 -17.34 9.73 28.49
CA GLY A 296 -18.80 9.71 28.51
C GLY A 296 -19.46 10.67 27.52
N THR A 297 -18.73 11.19 26.55
CA THR A 297 -19.24 12.06 25.47
C THR A 297 -20.25 11.30 24.61
N LYS A 298 -21.36 11.94 24.24
CA LYS A 298 -22.42 11.34 23.42
C LYS A 298 -22.28 11.57 21.93
N ALA A 299 -21.28 12.32 21.50
CA ALA A 299 -21.04 12.60 20.10
C ALA A 299 -20.79 11.31 19.31
N GLU A 300 -21.47 11.15 18.18
CA GLU A 300 -21.29 10.03 17.26
C GLU A 300 -19.89 10.04 16.61
N THR A 301 -19.39 11.21 16.30
CA THR A 301 -18.06 11.40 15.72
C THR A 301 -17.26 12.43 16.50
N ILE A 302 -16.04 12.08 16.90
CA ILE A 302 -15.10 13.04 17.51
C ILE A 302 -13.98 13.32 16.50
N VAL A 303 -13.70 14.61 16.26
CA VAL A 303 -12.68 15.06 15.31
C VAL A 303 -11.62 15.87 16.03
N LEU A 304 -10.36 15.44 15.98
CA LEU A 304 -9.23 16.15 16.54
C LEU A 304 -8.54 17.04 15.49
N PRO A 305 -8.19 18.28 15.83
CA PRO A 305 -7.40 19.14 14.94
C PRO A 305 -5.95 18.68 14.84
N ALA A 306 -5.27 19.09 13.77
CA ALA A 306 -3.87 18.76 13.53
C ALA A 306 -2.88 19.31 14.59
N SER A 307 -3.34 20.21 15.46
CA SER A 307 -2.54 20.76 16.56
C SER A 307 -2.39 19.80 17.75
N VAL A 308 -3.27 18.77 17.87
CA VAL A 308 -3.21 17.81 18.98
C VAL A 308 -2.05 16.84 18.76
N MET A 309 -1.13 16.82 19.73
CA MET A 309 0.10 16.02 19.72
C MET A 309 0.15 14.99 20.86
N GLU A 310 -0.68 15.15 21.89
CA GLU A 310 -0.73 14.30 23.08
C GLU A 310 -2.16 13.83 23.37
N LEU A 311 -2.30 12.52 23.62
CA LEU A 311 -3.47 11.93 24.24
C LEU A 311 -3.09 11.33 25.59
N CYS A 312 -3.86 11.67 26.64
CA CYS A 312 -3.67 11.06 27.94
C CYS A 312 -4.51 9.78 28.09
N GLU A 313 -4.17 8.97 29.08
CA GLU A 313 -4.92 7.75 29.42
C GLU A 313 -6.42 8.04 29.56
N GLU A 314 -7.25 7.11 29.09
CA GLU A 314 -8.71 7.20 29.19
C GLU A 314 -9.31 8.50 28.58
N ALA A 315 -8.61 9.19 27.67
CA ALA A 315 -9.05 10.48 27.14
C ALA A 315 -10.49 10.48 26.62
N PHE A 316 -10.95 9.38 26.03
CA PHE A 316 -12.29 9.19 25.48
C PHE A 316 -13.10 8.10 26.20
N ALA A 317 -12.66 7.64 27.37
CA ALA A 317 -13.26 6.49 28.05
C ALA A 317 -14.78 6.57 28.16
N ASP A 318 -15.45 5.45 27.96
CA ASP A 318 -16.91 5.33 28.07
C ASP A 318 -17.71 6.26 27.11
N SER A 319 -17.09 6.82 26.06
CA SER A 319 -17.80 7.64 25.07
C SER A 319 -18.67 6.80 24.13
N GLU A 320 -19.78 7.39 23.66
CA GLU A 320 -20.73 6.73 22.75
C GLU A 320 -20.30 6.82 21.26
N MET A 321 -19.12 7.36 20.97
CA MET A 321 -18.66 7.58 19.60
C MET A 321 -18.57 6.29 18.80
N SER A 322 -19.02 6.33 17.54
CA SER A 322 -18.84 5.29 16.54
C SER A 322 -17.61 5.53 15.65
N THR A 323 -17.18 6.79 15.55
CA THR A 323 -16.08 7.24 14.70
C THR A 323 -15.14 8.18 15.46
N LEU A 324 -13.84 7.89 15.38
CA LEU A 324 -12.79 8.77 15.87
C LEU A 324 -11.89 9.21 14.71
N VAL A 325 -11.77 10.53 14.52
CA VAL A 325 -10.89 11.13 13.51
C VAL A 325 -9.71 11.77 14.22
N ILE A 326 -8.53 11.22 14.02
CA ILE A 326 -7.27 11.71 14.60
C ILE A 326 -6.29 12.12 13.49
N THR A 327 -5.12 12.61 13.89
CA THR A 327 -4.04 12.89 12.95
C THR A 327 -2.76 12.16 13.36
N ASP A 328 -1.84 11.99 12.41
CA ASP A 328 -0.49 11.46 12.68
C ASP A 328 0.44 12.47 13.38
N ALA A 329 -0.07 13.66 13.72
CA ALA A 329 0.61 14.60 14.62
C ALA A 329 0.64 14.12 16.08
N ILE A 330 -0.21 13.13 16.44
CA ILE A 330 -0.21 12.55 17.79
C ILE A 330 1.03 11.66 17.94
N VAL A 331 1.97 12.11 18.76
CA VAL A 331 3.28 11.46 18.97
C VAL A 331 3.52 11.06 20.42
N GLU A 332 2.68 11.49 21.35
CA GLU A 332 2.81 11.22 22.78
C GLU A 332 1.51 10.67 23.36
N PHE A 333 1.64 9.60 24.14
CA PHE A 333 0.58 9.02 24.94
C PHE A 333 1.05 8.99 26.38
N THR A 334 0.30 9.65 27.28
CA THR A 334 0.71 9.81 28.67
C THR A 334 -0.28 9.16 29.62
N GLY A 335 0.23 8.48 30.63
CA GLY A 335 -0.56 7.82 31.66
C GLY A 335 0.24 6.80 32.43
N GLU A 336 -0.43 6.15 33.39
CA GLU A 336 0.17 5.09 34.17
C GLU A 336 0.17 3.77 33.36
N THR A 337 1.33 3.13 33.28
CA THR A 337 1.44 1.79 32.70
C THR A 337 0.90 0.77 33.71
N THR A 338 -0.21 0.14 33.41
CA THR A 338 -0.79 -0.89 34.26
C THR A 338 -0.39 -2.29 33.78
N GLY A 339 0.23 -3.09 34.68
CA GLY A 339 0.43 -4.53 34.52
C GLY A 339 1.83 -5.00 34.13
N GLY A 340 2.18 -6.22 34.47
CA GLY A 340 3.51 -6.84 34.45
C GLY A 340 4.14 -7.09 33.08
N TRP A 341 3.51 -6.74 31.97
CA TRP A 341 4.01 -6.72 30.59
C TRP A 341 3.71 -5.39 29.91
N GLY A 342 3.62 -4.29 30.72
CA GLY A 342 3.59 -2.93 30.19
C GLY A 342 2.50 -2.70 29.14
N MET A 343 1.23 -2.79 29.50
CA MET A 343 0.20 -2.23 28.63
C MET A 343 0.47 -0.72 28.53
N SER A 344 0.72 -0.25 27.33
CA SER A 344 0.93 1.18 27.10
C SER A 344 -0.32 1.96 27.55
N ALA A 345 -0.14 3.11 28.20
CA ALA A 345 -1.22 4.06 28.45
C ALA A 345 -2.02 4.39 27.19
N ALA A 346 -1.39 4.29 26.02
CA ALA A 346 -2.05 4.48 24.73
C ALA A 346 -3.26 3.55 24.53
N ASN A 347 -3.22 2.32 25.02
CA ASN A 347 -4.33 1.39 24.84
C ASN A 347 -5.56 1.72 25.71
N THR A 348 -5.42 2.54 26.74
CA THR A 348 -6.54 2.95 27.60
C THR A 348 -7.29 4.17 27.05
N VAL A 349 -6.76 4.82 26.03
CA VAL A 349 -7.32 6.06 25.45
C VAL A 349 -8.80 5.91 25.10
N ILE A 350 -9.19 4.73 24.63
CA ILE A 350 -10.56 4.38 24.18
C ILE A 350 -11.24 3.34 25.07
N ASP A 351 -10.81 3.17 26.33
CA ASP A 351 -11.43 2.20 27.24
C ASP A 351 -12.94 2.44 27.37
N GLY A 352 -13.74 1.38 27.27
CA GLY A 352 -15.20 1.47 27.36
C GLY A 352 -15.90 2.08 26.14
N CYS A 353 -15.20 2.40 25.06
CA CYS A 353 -15.81 2.90 23.81
C CYS A 353 -16.36 1.74 22.97
N GLU A 354 -17.43 1.10 23.43
CA GLU A 354 -17.97 -0.12 22.81
C GLU A 354 -18.52 0.09 21.39
N ASN A 355 -18.92 1.32 21.05
CA ASN A 355 -19.47 1.66 19.74
C ASN A 355 -18.41 2.02 18.70
N LEU A 356 -17.14 2.26 19.11
CA LEU A 356 -16.09 2.73 18.22
C LEU A 356 -15.68 1.69 17.19
N ALA A 357 -16.32 1.72 16.03
CA ALA A 357 -16.02 0.85 14.90
C ALA A 357 -15.02 1.47 13.92
N ASN A 358 -15.04 2.80 13.75
CA ASN A 358 -14.30 3.49 12.71
C ASN A 358 -13.19 4.37 13.27
N LEU A 359 -11.95 4.08 12.89
CA LEU A 359 -10.80 4.95 13.11
C LEU A 359 -10.40 5.59 11.79
N ARG A 360 -10.33 6.92 11.74
CA ARG A 360 -9.82 7.67 10.59
C ARG A 360 -8.58 8.42 11.01
N ILE A 361 -7.50 8.28 10.24
CA ILE A 361 -6.23 8.93 10.55
C ILE A 361 -5.84 9.84 9.40
N ASN A 362 -5.82 11.13 9.68
CA ASN A 362 -5.36 12.15 8.76
C ASN A 362 -3.83 12.30 8.87
N ALA A 363 -3.13 12.04 7.79
CA ALA A 363 -1.70 12.26 7.74
C ALA A 363 -1.40 13.73 7.45
N VAL A 364 -0.99 14.47 8.47
CA VAL A 364 -0.63 15.90 8.42
C VAL A 364 0.87 16.12 8.48
N LEU A 365 1.63 15.13 8.95
CA LEU A 365 3.09 15.13 8.89
C LEU A 365 3.57 14.50 7.59
N TYR A 366 4.70 14.98 7.08
CA TYR A 366 5.39 14.24 6.03
C TYR A 366 5.83 12.89 6.59
N PRO A 367 5.68 11.79 5.83
CA PRO A 367 6.19 10.52 6.29
C PRO A 367 7.70 10.62 6.39
N LEU A 368 8.17 10.50 7.59
CA LEU A 368 9.59 10.44 7.90
C LEU A 368 10.16 9.04 7.67
N TYR A 369 9.26 8.06 7.47
CA TYR A 369 9.64 6.66 7.46
C TYR A 369 8.60 5.81 6.73
N VAL A 370 8.83 5.49 5.48
CA VAL A 370 8.03 4.55 4.71
C VAL A 370 8.80 3.23 4.61
N THR A 371 8.27 2.09 5.04
CA THR A 371 8.98 0.80 5.03
C THR A 371 8.15 -0.27 4.38
N TYR A 372 7.60 -0.46 3.54
CA TYR A 372 6.83 -1.51 2.85
C TYR A 372 5.91 -0.90 1.80
N ILE A 373 6.53 -0.17 0.87
CA ILE A 373 5.81 0.46 -0.24
C ILE A 373 5.02 -0.56 -1.07
N GLU A 374 5.48 -1.80 -1.09
CA GLU A 374 4.78 -2.90 -1.75
C GLU A 374 3.36 -3.07 -1.23
N SER A 375 3.13 -2.86 0.07
CA SER A 375 1.78 -2.96 0.64
C SER A 375 0.87 -1.84 0.14
N ASN A 376 1.41 -0.63 -0.04
CA ASN A 376 0.68 0.49 -0.61
C ASN A 376 0.35 0.26 -2.09
N MET A 377 1.28 -0.32 -2.86
CA MET A 377 1.02 -0.68 -4.26
C MET A 377 -0.08 -1.72 -4.37
N LYS A 378 -0.05 -2.76 -3.53
CA LYS A 378 -1.10 -3.78 -3.46
C LYS A 378 -2.45 -3.19 -3.07
N TYR A 379 -2.47 -2.23 -2.13
CA TYR A 379 -3.67 -1.50 -1.77
C TYR A 379 -4.27 -0.74 -2.95
N ASP A 380 -3.47 0.07 -3.65
CA ASP A 380 -3.90 0.84 -4.80
C ASP A 380 -4.38 -0.07 -5.94
N TYR A 381 -3.66 -1.16 -6.19
CA TYR A 381 -4.02 -2.13 -7.22
C TYR A 381 -5.33 -2.86 -6.88
N MET A 382 -5.53 -3.21 -5.61
CA MET A 382 -6.77 -3.82 -5.14
C MET A 382 -7.96 -2.87 -5.29
N LEU A 383 -7.79 -1.58 -4.99
CA LEU A 383 -8.84 -0.58 -5.23
C LEU A 383 -9.15 -0.41 -6.72
N TRP A 384 -8.13 -0.44 -7.59
CA TRP A 384 -8.34 -0.43 -9.03
C TRP A 384 -9.06 -1.68 -9.52
N ALA A 385 -8.78 -2.84 -8.92
CA ALA A 385 -9.40 -4.11 -9.25
C ALA A 385 -10.80 -4.31 -8.62
N LYS A 386 -11.30 -3.37 -7.79
CA LYS A 386 -12.51 -3.58 -6.99
C LYS A 386 -13.74 -3.99 -7.81
N ASP A 387 -13.92 -3.38 -8.99
CA ASP A 387 -15.05 -3.62 -9.89
C ASP A 387 -14.71 -4.59 -11.03
N ARG A 388 -13.61 -5.35 -10.89
CA ARG A 388 -13.10 -6.31 -11.87
C ARG A 388 -13.11 -7.72 -11.25
N LYS A 389 -13.36 -8.72 -12.07
CA LYS A 389 -13.19 -10.12 -11.67
C LYS A 389 -11.73 -10.38 -11.33
N LYS A 390 -11.48 -10.87 -10.14
CA LYS A 390 -10.10 -10.96 -9.63
C LYS A 390 -9.83 -12.21 -8.83
N ILE A 391 -8.54 -12.59 -8.83
CA ILE A 391 -7.97 -13.56 -7.89
C ILE A 391 -7.07 -12.80 -6.94
N VAL A 392 -7.33 -12.89 -5.64
CA VAL A 392 -6.46 -12.33 -4.61
C VAL A 392 -5.71 -13.47 -3.93
N TYR A 393 -4.41 -13.53 -4.17
CA TYR A 393 -3.53 -14.50 -3.52
C TYR A 393 -3.01 -13.93 -2.21
N VAL A 394 -3.36 -14.57 -1.09
CA VAL A 394 -2.99 -14.11 0.26
C VAL A 394 -2.06 -15.12 0.92
N ALA A 395 -0.90 -14.65 1.31
CA ALA A 395 0.14 -15.44 1.98
C ALA A 395 1.06 -14.54 2.81
N GLY A 396 2.04 -15.12 3.48
CA GLY A 396 3.15 -14.42 4.11
C GLY A 396 4.25 -14.04 3.12
N SER A 397 5.47 -13.92 3.61
CA SER A 397 6.65 -13.69 2.78
C SER A 397 6.90 -14.80 1.76
N SER A 398 6.43 -16.02 2.05
CA SER A 398 6.42 -17.12 1.08
C SER A 398 5.66 -16.79 -0.19
N GLY A 399 4.57 -16.02 -0.11
CA GLY A 399 3.83 -15.53 -1.26
C GLY A 399 4.49 -14.32 -1.92
N GLN A 400 5.07 -13.44 -1.14
CA GLN A 400 5.84 -12.31 -1.66
C GLN A 400 7.01 -12.78 -2.55
N PHE A 401 7.65 -13.89 -2.18
CA PHE A 401 8.82 -14.42 -2.86
C PHE A 401 8.56 -15.70 -3.67
N GLY A 402 7.36 -16.23 -3.67
CA GLY A 402 7.06 -17.53 -4.27
C GLY A 402 5.79 -17.56 -5.12
N PHE A 403 5.32 -16.42 -5.61
CA PHE A 403 4.16 -16.34 -6.47
C PHE A 403 4.36 -15.27 -7.56
N VAL A 404 3.94 -15.56 -8.79
CA VAL A 404 4.00 -14.67 -9.94
C VAL A 404 2.59 -14.49 -10.49
N ALA A 405 1.96 -13.37 -10.18
CA ALA A 405 0.58 -13.08 -10.56
C ALA A 405 0.38 -13.02 -12.09
N GLU A 406 1.35 -12.45 -12.82
CA GLU A 406 1.28 -12.38 -14.28
C GLU A 406 1.24 -13.76 -14.97
N ASP A 407 1.88 -14.78 -14.39
CA ASP A 407 1.83 -16.14 -14.93
C ASP A 407 0.42 -16.73 -14.77
N MET A 408 -0.23 -16.45 -13.64
CA MET A 408 -1.60 -16.89 -13.38
C MET A 408 -2.60 -16.15 -14.27
N GLU A 409 -2.47 -14.84 -14.48
CA GLU A 409 -3.30 -14.07 -15.43
C GLU A 409 -3.25 -14.68 -16.82
N LYS A 410 -2.05 -14.85 -17.36
CA LYS A 410 -1.83 -15.43 -18.69
C LYS A 410 -2.38 -16.86 -18.82
N ALA A 411 -2.20 -17.66 -17.77
CA ALA A 411 -2.67 -19.04 -17.78
C ALA A 411 -4.21 -19.15 -17.76
N LEU A 412 -4.91 -18.11 -17.29
CA LEU A 412 -6.37 -18.02 -17.26
C LEU A 412 -6.91 -17.10 -18.38
N ASP A 413 -6.15 -16.92 -19.46
CA ASP A 413 -6.51 -16.14 -20.64
C ASP A 413 -6.95 -14.70 -20.32
N ASP A 414 -6.32 -14.10 -19.29
CA ASP A 414 -6.59 -12.75 -18.77
C ASP A 414 -8.07 -12.53 -18.32
N GLU A 415 -8.78 -13.62 -18.00
CA GLU A 415 -10.17 -13.55 -17.49
C GLU A 415 -10.22 -12.87 -16.11
N TYR A 416 -9.16 -13.00 -15.33
CA TYR A 416 -9.03 -12.45 -13.99
C TYR A 416 -7.89 -11.45 -13.90
N VAL A 417 -8.09 -10.41 -13.12
CA VAL A 417 -6.97 -9.61 -12.57
C VAL A 417 -6.41 -10.37 -11.37
N VAL A 418 -5.11 -10.59 -11.32
CA VAL A 418 -4.49 -11.32 -10.21
C VAL A 418 -3.70 -10.37 -9.33
N VAL A 419 -4.02 -10.36 -8.03
CA VAL A 419 -3.39 -9.49 -7.02
C VAL A 419 -2.59 -10.34 -6.04
N ASN A 420 -1.27 -10.14 -6.01
CA ASN A 420 -0.40 -10.79 -5.05
C ASN A 420 -0.40 -10.04 -3.71
N TYR A 421 -1.17 -10.53 -2.75
CA TYR A 421 -1.19 -10.04 -1.37
C TYR A 421 -0.26 -10.84 -0.43
N GLY A 422 0.81 -11.42 -0.95
CA GLY A 422 1.91 -11.94 -0.15
C GLY A 422 2.57 -10.78 0.62
N THR A 423 2.64 -10.87 1.95
CA THR A 423 3.14 -9.80 2.82
C THR A 423 4.16 -10.36 3.80
N ASN A 424 4.90 -9.49 4.49
CA ASN A 424 5.81 -9.94 5.54
C ASN A 424 5.02 -10.68 6.65
N ALA A 425 5.50 -11.86 7.05
CA ALA A 425 4.85 -12.76 8.02
C ALA A 425 4.47 -12.13 9.38
N ASN A 426 5.05 -10.98 9.73
CA ASN A 426 4.74 -10.31 11.00
C ASN A 426 3.67 -9.20 10.86
N ILE A 427 3.05 -9.08 9.70
CA ILE A 427 1.90 -8.19 9.50
C ILE A 427 0.64 -9.02 9.73
N SER A 428 -0.28 -8.54 10.55
CA SER A 428 -1.50 -9.27 10.92
C SER A 428 -2.30 -9.74 9.70
N GLY A 429 -2.35 -11.05 9.47
CA GLY A 429 -3.18 -11.65 8.41
C GLY A 429 -4.67 -11.41 8.61
N ALA A 430 -5.12 -11.33 9.87
CA ALA A 430 -6.50 -11.01 10.22
C ALA A 430 -6.93 -9.65 9.68
N PHE A 431 -6.08 -8.65 9.82
CA PHE A 431 -6.34 -7.30 9.33
C PHE A 431 -6.54 -7.27 7.81
N TRP A 432 -5.65 -7.92 7.07
CA TRP A 432 -5.77 -8.02 5.61
C TRP A 432 -7.01 -8.80 5.19
N MET A 433 -7.35 -9.87 5.91
CA MET A 433 -8.50 -10.68 5.58
C MET A 433 -9.82 -9.93 5.79
N GLU A 434 -9.94 -9.15 6.88
CA GLU A 434 -11.12 -8.30 7.06
C GLU A 434 -11.21 -7.19 6.00
N TYR A 435 -10.09 -6.54 5.70
CA TYR A 435 -10.00 -5.55 4.63
C TYR A 435 -10.46 -6.12 3.28
N LEU A 436 -9.93 -7.27 2.88
CA LEU A 436 -10.27 -7.93 1.61
C LEU A 436 -11.74 -8.37 1.57
N SER A 437 -12.32 -8.80 2.69
CA SER A 437 -13.73 -9.19 2.76
C SER A 437 -14.70 -8.06 2.41
N LYS A 438 -14.24 -6.80 2.43
CA LYS A 438 -15.03 -5.63 2.04
C LYS A 438 -14.85 -5.21 0.58
N LEU A 439 -13.82 -5.72 -0.09
CA LEU A 439 -13.46 -5.34 -1.46
C LEU A 439 -13.66 -6.46 -2.47
N MET A 440 -13.91 -7.67 -2.01
CA MET A 440 -14.17 -8.82 -2.87
C MET A 440 -15.67 -9.08 -2.99
N GLY A 441 -16.09 -9.52 -4.16
CA GLY A 441 -17.50 -9.73 -4.49
C GLY A 441 -17.73 -10.91 -5.44
N GLU A 442 -18.88 -10.91 -6.10
CA GLU A 442 -19.35 -11.98 -6.98
C GLU A 442 -18.30 -12.35 -8.03
N ASP A 443 -18.07 -13.65 -8.20
CA ASP A 443 -17.09 -14.25 -9.13
C ASP A 443 -15.60 -14.04 -8.77
N ASP A 444 -15.28 -13.33 -7.69
CA ASP A 444 -13.92 -13.23 -7.23
C ASP A 444 -13.42 -14.54 -6.58
N ILE A 445 -12.11 -14.72 -6.56
CA ILE A 445 -11.46 -15.87 -5.93
C ILE A 445 -10.48 -15.37 -4.88
N LEU A 446 -10.66 -15.80 -3.63
CA LEU A 446 -9.61 -15.77 -2.63
C LEU A 446 -8.80 -17.05 -2.73
N LEU A 447 -7.50 -16.94 -2.95
CA LEU A 447 -6.54 -18.05 -2.88
C LEU A 447 -5.64 -17.84 -1.67
N TRP A 448 -5.95 -18.50 -0.55
CA TRP A 448 -5.24 -18.34 0.71
C TRP A 448 -4.23 -19.47 0.91
N ALA A 449 -2.96 -19.12 1.04
CA ALA A 449 -1.86 -20.07 1.18
C ALA A 449 -0.90 -19.68 2.34
N PRO A 450 -1.36 -19.81 3.60
CA PRO A 450 -0.60 -19.37 4.76
C PRO A 450 0.62 -20.28 5.03
N GLU A 451 1.65 -19.70 5.65
CA GLU A 451 2.76 -20.43 6.22
C GLU A 451 2.32 -21.23 7.46
N ASP A 452 3.07 -22.27 7.85
CA ASP A 452 2.74 -23.15 8.98
C ASP A 452 2.89 -22.52 10.37
N GLY A 453 3.02 -21.25 10.45
CA GLY A 453 3.26 -20.52 11.68
C GLY A 453 2.08 -19.69 12.17
N GLN A 454 2.20 -19.17 13.38
CA GLN A 454 1.22 -18.32 14.05
C GLN A 454 0.95 -16.98 13.33
N TYR A 455 1.72 -16.65 12.33
CA TYR A 455 1.83 -15.29 11.81
C TYR A 455 0.67 -14.87 10.90
N LEU A 456 0.08 -15.81 10.18
CA LEU A 456 -1.01 -15.54 9.25
C LEU A 456 -2.38 -15.93 9.79
N PHE A 457 -2.42 -16.69 10.84
CA PHE A 457 -3.63 -17.24 11.41
C PHE A 457 -4.36 -16.29 12.37
N GLY A 458 -4.52 -15.05 12.03
CA GLY A 458 -5.52 -14.25 12.72
C GLY A 458 -5.13 -13.73 14.09
N ASN A 459 -3.87 -13.39 14.31
CA ASN A 459 -3.56 -12.56 15.45
C ASN A 459 -4.21 -11.18 15.26
N ASN A 460 -5.25 -10.89 16.03
CA ASN A 460 -5.95 -9.61 16.05
C ASN A 460 -5.18 -8.49 16.77
N ARG A 461 -3.96 -8.75 17.21
CA ARG A 461 -3.08 -7.76 17.82
C ARG A 461 -2.32 -6.98 16.77
N LEU A 462 -2.55 -5.67 16.69
CA LEU A 462 -1.79 -4.81 15.79
C LEU A 462 -0.36 -4.57 16.29
N ASN A 463 0.54 -4.36 15.35
CA ASN A 463 1.94 -4.08 15.61
C ASN A 463 2.47 -2.94 14.72
N ASN A 464 3.65 -2.42 15.02
CA ASN A 464 4.25 -1.31 14.27
C ASN A 464 4.58 -1.66 12.81
N ARG A 465 4.70 -2.94 12.45
CA ARG A 465 4.93 -3.34 11.05
C ARG A 465 3.70 -3.10 10.18
N LEU A 466 2.49 -3.33 10.72
CA LEU A 466 1.27 -2.94 10.03
C LEU A 466 1.26 -1.44 9.75
N TRP A 467 1.53 -0.61 10.77
CA TRP A 467 1.56 0.84 10.61
C TRP A 467 2.55 1.31 9.55
N ARG A 468 3.72 0.66 9.48
CA ARG A 468 4.70 0.90 8.42
C ARG A 468 4.20 0.52 7.03
N SER A 469 3.40 -0.55 6.94
CA SER A 469 2.84 -1.04 5.68
C SER A 469 1.77 -0.13 5.12
N ILE A 470 1.05 0.58 5.99
CA ILE A 470 -0.06 1.47 5.64
C ILE A 470 0.28 2.95 5.82
N GLU A 471 1.55 3.27 6.07
CA GLU A 471 2.00 4.67 6.15
C GLU A 471 1.55 5.44 4.90
N CYS A 472 0.87 6.56 5.09
CA CYS A 472 0.26 7.38 4.04
C CYS A 472 -0.96 6.77 3.32
N ASN A 473 -1.43 5.60 3.72
CA ASN A 473 -2.66 4.97 3.26
C ASN A 473 -3.53 4.53 4.43
N TYR A 474 -3.69 5.40 5.41
CA TYR A 474 -4.52 5.12 6.59
C TYR A 474 -6.00 4.92 6.26
N ASP A 475 -6.44 5.23 5.04
CA ASP A 475 -7.80 4.93 4.57
C ASP A 475 -8.16 3.46 4.61
N ILE A 476 -7.18 2.58 4.70
CA ILE A 476 -7.42 1.15 4.87
C ILE A 476 -8.24 0.84 6.13
N PHE A 477 -8.13 1.68 7.18
CA PHE A 477 -8.96 1.58 8.38
C PHE A 477 -10.46 1.82 8.15
N ARG A 478 -10.87 2.40 7.02
CA ARG A 478 -12.30 2.54 6.65
C ARG A 478 -12.96 1.20 6.32
N TYR A 479 -12.15 0.18 6.05
CA TYR A 479 -12.61 -1.16 5.66
C TYR A 479 -12.57 -2.17 6.80
N VAL A 480 -12.08 -1.79 7.97
CA VAL A 480 -11.97 -2.69 9.13
C VAL A 480 -12.71 -2.11 10.33
N ASP A 481 -13.26 -2.99 11.14
CA ASP A 481 -13.87 -2.63 12.43
C ASP A 481 -12.79 -2.66 13.51
N ILE A 482 -12.45 -1.49 14.04
CA ILE A 482 -11.34 -1.37 15.00
C ILE A 482 -11.58 -2.15 16.29
N ARG A 483 -12.84 -2.47 16.64
CA ARG A 483 -13.21 -3.29 17.81
C ARG A 483 -12.68 -4.72 17.71
N ASN A 484 -12.40 -5.19 16.50
CA ASN A 484 -11.83 -6.51 16.26
C ASN A 484 -10.35 -6.59 16.64
N TYR A 485 -9.69 -5.47 16.94
CA TYR A 485 -8.23 -5.43 17.13
C TYR A 485 -7.82 -4.97 18.50
N THR A 486 -6.75 -5.57 18.99
CA THR A 486 -6.10 -5.16 20.24
C THR A 486 -4.81 -4.39 19.97
N ASN A 487 -4.37 -3.61 20.96
CA ASN A 487 -3.12 -2.85 20.90
C ASN A 487 -3.05 -1.80 19.77
N VAL A 488 -4.20 -1.24 19.37
CA VAL A 488 -4.27 -0.28 18.27
C VAL A 488 -3.40 0.94 18.56
N PHE A 489 -3.69 1.66 19.62
CA PHE A 489 -2.95 2.88 19.98
C PHE A 489 -1.56 2.60 20.53
N GLY A 490 -1.34 1.47 21.23
CA GLY A 490 0.01 1.09 21.69
C GLY A 490 0.96 0.76 20.55
N SER A 491 0.46 0.13 19.48
CA SER A 491 1.25 -0.11 18.27
C SER A 491 1.45 1.17 17.46
N PHE A 492 0.45 2.06 17.40
CA PHE A 492 0.58 3.37 16.79
C PHE A 492 1.61 4.23 17.51
N GLU A 493 1.57 4.29 18.85
CA GLU A 493 2.59 4.95 19.66
C GLU A 493 4.01 4.44 19.34
N SER A 494 4.16 3.12 19.25
CA SER A 494 5.45 2.51 18.88
C SER A 494 5.93 2.98 17.52
N GLN A 495 5.05 3.06 16.53
CA GLN A 495 5.38 3.58 15.19
C GLN A 495 5.77 5.06 15.24
N GLN A 496 5.05 5.89 15.98
CA GLN A 496 5.35 7.32 16.11
C GLN A 496 6.69 7.56 16.82
N LYS A 497 7.03 6.74 17.82
CA LYS A 497 8.36 6.78 18.46
C LYS A 497 9.47 6.40 17.49
N ASP A 498 9.26 5.38 16.65
CA ASP A 498 10.21 5.00 15.60
C ASP A 498 10.41 6.14 14.60
N LYS A 499 9.33 6.79 14.16
CA LYS A 499 9.39 7.95 13.25
C LYS A 499 10.20 9.10 13.86
N ALA A 500 10.02 9.38 15.13
CA ALA A 500 10.72 10.45 15.84
C ALA A 500 12.25 10.17 16.00
N ILE A 501 12.63 8.90 16.12
CA ILE A 501 14.04 8.49 16.25
C ILE A 501 14.72 8.43 14.89
N ASN A 502 14.01 7.93 13.88
CA ASN A 502 14.53 7.70 12.53
C ASN A 502 14.06 8.82 11.59
N SER A 503 14.35 10.07 11.93
CA SER A 503 13.89 11.26 11.20
C SER A 503 14.43 11.42 9.77
N THR A 504 15.20 10.47 9.27
CA THR A 504 15.65 10.42 7.89
C THR A 504 14.68 9.58 7.07
N ILE A 505 14.17 10.15 5.97
CA ILE A 505 13.50 9.38 4.92
C ILE A 505 14.48 8.27 4.53
N ARG A 506 14.16 7.03 4.87
CA ARG A 506 14.90 5.90 4.32
C ARG A 506 14.45 5.76 2.88
N GLU A 507 15.33 6.07 1.95
CA GLU A 507 15.08 5.78 0.54
C GLU A 507 14.77 4.29 0.39
N TYR A 508 13.66 4.02 -0.26
CA TYR A 508 13.23 2.71 -0.63
C TYR A 508 13.90 2.27 -1.90
N ASP A 509 15.15 2.16 -1.94
CA ASP A 509 15.85 1.77 -3.14
C ASP A 509 15.93 0.27 -3.37
N ARG A 510 15.51 -0.53 -2.39
CA ARG A 510 15.73 -1.97 -2.46
C ARG A 510 14.64 -2.75 -3.20
N PHE A 511 13.41 -2.25 -3.22
CA PHE A 511 12.27 -2.99 -3.80
C PHE A 511 11.46 -2.22 -4.84
N ASN A 512 11.58 -0.90 -4.93
CA ASN A 512 10.76 -0.08 -5.81
C ASN A 512 10.89 -0.40 -7.30
N ASP A 513 12.08 -0.80 -7.75
CA ASP A 513 12.32 -1.17 -9.15
C ASP A 513 12.09 -2.68 -9.38
N ALA A 514 11.75 -3.40 -8.32
CA ALA A 514 11.65 -4.85 -8.30
C ALA A 514 10.22 -5.36 -8.09
N ILE A 515 9.24 -4.48 -7.95
CA ILE A 515 7.83 -4.86 -7.76
C ILE A 515 7.01 -4.38 -8.95
N ASN A 516 6.18 -5.27 -9.52
CA ASN A 516 5.20 -4.91 -10.52
C ASN A 516 3.87 -4.45 -9.90
N ASN A 517 2.92 -4.07 -10.74
CA ASN A 517 1.60 -3.60 -10.28
C ASN A 517 0.78 -4.68 -9.59
N ASN A 518 0.94 -5.94 -10.00
CA ASN A 518 0.27 -7.08 -9.38
C ASN A 518 0.79 -7.37 -7.96
N GLY A 519 1.87 -6.71 -7.54
CA GLY A 519 2.52 -6.91 -6.26
C GLY A 519 3.60 -8.00 -6.26
N ASP A 520 3.99 -8.50 -7.43
CA ASP A 520 5.07 -9.50 -7.56
C ASP A 520 6.44 -8.85 -7.43
N LEU A 521 7.35 -9.54 -6.79
CA LEU A 521 8.71 -9.09 -6.56
C LEU A 521 9.68 -9.73 -7.57
N PHE A 522 10.34 -8.90 -8.38
CA PHE A 522 11.28 -9.32 -9.45
C PHE A 522 12.77 -9.19 -9.08
N ASN A 523 13.12 -9.16 -7.82
CA ASN A 523 14.53 -9.21 -7.45
C ASN A 523 15.12 -10.56 -7.83
N LYS A 524 16.16 -10.55 -8.68
CA LYS A 524 16.90 -11.77 -8.99
C LYS A 524 17.41 -12.40 -7.69
N ARG A 525 16.97 -13.60 -7.43
CA ARG A 525 17.33 -14.38 -6.26
C ARG A 525 17.92 -15.71 -6.69
N ASP A 526 19.20 -15.87 -6.41
CA ASP A 526 19.91 -17.11 -6.64
C ASP A 526 19.66 -18.08 -5.47
N ALA A 527 19.80 -19.37 -5.74
CA ALA A 527 19.69 -20.39 -4.70
C ALA A 527 20.78 -20.21 -3.64
N GLY A 528 20.38 -20.35 -2.38
CA GLY A 528 21.26 -20.19 -1.23
C GLY A 528 21.04 -21.24 -0.13
N PRO A 529 21.81 -21.16 0.96
CA PRO A 529 21.66 -22.10 2.06
C PRO A 529 20.32 -21.88 2.77
N VAL A 530 19.49 -22.89 2.74
CA VAL A 530 18.17 -22.88 3.37
C VAL A 530 18.33 -23.22 4.86
N LYS A 531 17.78 -22.36 5.71
CA LYS A 531 17.75 -22.54 7.17
C LYS A 531 16.32 -22.36 7.64
N GLY A 532 15.92 -23.10 8.67
CA GLY A 532 14.62 -22.95 9.29
C GLY A 532 14.08 -24.25 9.85
N GLY A 533 12.80 -24.27 10.17
CA GLY A 533 12.09 -25.42 10.70
C GLY A 533 10.58 -25.26 10.54
N PHE A 534 9.88 -26.38 10.42
CA PHE A 534 8.44 -26.44 10.31
C PHE A 534 7.84 -26.94 11.63
N THR A 535 6.76 -26.32 12.07
CA THR A 535 6.12 -26.59 13.37
C THR A 535 4.64 -26.95 13.22
N PHE A 536 4.29 -27.83 12.32
CA PHE A 536 2.88 -28.25 12.05
C PHE A 536 2.03 -28.61 13.30
N ASN A 537 2.63 -28.61 14.49
CA ASN A 537 1.96 -28.94 15.75
C ASN A 537 1.31 -27.69 16.42
N GLN A 538 1.47 -26.51 15.89
CA GLN A 538 0.87 -25.30 16.46
C GLN A 538 -0.24 -24.81 15.53
N PHE A 539 -1.47 -25.12 15.90
CA PHE A 539 -2.66 -24.54 15.30
C PHE A 539 -3.01 -23.24 16.03
N PRO A 540 -3.62 -22.25 15.34
CA PRO A 540 -4.12 -21.04 15.96
C PRO A 540 -5.14 -21.35 17.05
N SER A 541 -5.40 -20.36 17.92
CA SER A 541 -6.48 -20.47 18.90
C SER A 541 -7.84 -20.58 18.20
N GLU A 542 -8.81 -21.19 18.87
CA GLU A 542 -10.19 -21.27 18.37
C GLU A 542 -10.76 -19.88 18.03
N GLU A 543 -10.40 -18.87 18.80
CA GLU A 543 -10.79 -17.48 18.57
C GLU A 543 -10.24 -16.93 17.24
N CYS A 544 -8.96 -17.20 16.96
CA CYS A 544 -8.35 -16.80 15.68
C CYS A 544 -8.99 -17.51 14.49
N ILE A 545 -9.26 -18.82 14.62
CA ILE A 545 -9.95 -19.60 13.58
C ILE A 545 -11.35 -19.07 13.35
N ALA A 546 -12.11 -18.80 14.41
CA ALA A 546 -13.46 -18.24 14.32
C ALA A 546 -13.47 -16.87 13.65
N PHE A 547 -12.50 -16.00 13.95
CA PHE A 547 -12.36 -14.72 13.28
C PHE A 547 -12.13 -14.87 11.77
N MET A 548 -11.19 -15.72 11.38
CA MET A 548 -10.90 -16.00 9.96
C MET A 548 -12.12 -16.56 9.23
N ASN A 549 -12.78 -17.53 9.84
CA ASN A 549 -14.00 -18.11 9.27
C ASN A 549 -15.11 -17.07 9.09
N THR A 550 -15.26 -16.14 10.03
CA THR A 550 -16.19 -15.01 9.88
C THR A 550 -15.90 -14.19 8.63
N GLN A 551 -14.64 -13.98 8.27
CA GLN A 551 -14.29 -13.26 7.05
C GLN A 551 -14.53 -14.12 5.79
N PHE A 552 -14.22 -15.42 5.84
CA PHE A 552 -14.49 -16.34 4.75
C PHE A 552 -15.99 -16.48 4.47
N ASP A 553 -16.80 -16.57 5.52
CA ASP A 553 -18.27 -16.63 5.40
C ASP A 553 -18.82 -15.35 4.75
N LYS A 554 -18.36 -14.16 5.18
CA LYS A 554 -18.72 -12.88 4.53
C LYS A 554 -18.34 -12.83 3.05
N MET A 555 -17.15 -13.33 2.72
CA MET A 555 -16.71 -13.42 1.32
C MET A 555 -17.62 -14.37 0.54
N ALA A 556 -17.91 -15.56 1.07
CA ALA A 556 -18.78 -16.54 0.43
C ALA A 556 -20.22 -16.01 0.27
N GLU A 557 -20.76 -15.29 1.26
CA GLU A 557 -22.06 -14.60 1.18
C GLU A 557 -22.09 -13.54 0.06
N ASN A 558 -20.95 -12.92 -0.24
CA ASN A 558 -20.78 -11.97 -1.34
C ASN A 558 -20.48 -12.65 -2.70
N GLY A 559 -20.50 -13.98 -2.78
CA GLY A 559 -20.25 -14.73 -4.01
C GLY A 559 -18.76 -14.98 -4.31
N VAL A 560 -17.86 -14.72 -3.36
CA VAL A 560 -16.43 -15.01 -3.49
C VAL A 560 -16.19 -16.51 -3.29
N LYS A 561 -15.38 -17.11 -4.16
CA LYS A 561 -14.89 -18.48 -3.97
C LYS A 561 -13.67 -18.47 -3.07
N VAL A 562 -13.76 -19.12 -1.92
CA VAL A 562 -12.66 -19.22 -0.96
C VAL A 562 -11.92 -20.53 -1.14
N TYR A 563 -10.71 -20.47 -1.69
CA TYR A 563 -9.83 -21.63 -1.87
C TYR A 563 -8.62 -21.54 -0.95
N ILE A 564 -8.22 -22.69 -0.45
CA ILE A 564 -7.08 -22.85 0.46
C ILE A 564 -6.02 -23.70 -0.23
N SER A 565 -4.80 -23.22 -0.22
CA SER A 565 -3.60 -23.89 -0.65
C SER A 565 -2.54 -23.84 0.46
N PHE A 566 -1.34 -24.30 0.18
CA PHE A 566 -0.24 -24.35 1.14
C PHE A 566 0.95 -23.52 0.67
N ALA A 567 1.70 -22.97 1.61
CA ALA A 567 2.96 -22.30 1.32
C ALA A 567 3.98 -23.30 0.74
N PRO A 568 4.93 -22.85 -0.12
CA PRO A 568 6.01 -23.69 -0.57
C PRO A 568 6.91 -24.08 0.61
N MET A 569 7.41 -25.29 0.61
CA MET A 569 8.25 -25.84 1.68
C MET A 569 9.50 -26.48 1.10
N SER A 570 10.66 -26.12 1.62
CA SER A 570 11.92 -26.74 1.19
C SER A 570 12.02 -28.19 1.66
N LYS A 571 12.15 -29.16 0.75
CA LYS A 571 12.25 -30.60 1.06
C LYS A 571 13.34 -30.93 2.07
N SER A 572 14.53 -30.33 1.96
CA SER A 572 15.62 -30.62 2.87
C SER A 572 15.35 -30.18 4.30
N VAL A 573 14.66 -29.05 4.46
CA VAL A 573 14.26 -28.58 5.80
C VAL A 573 13.10 -29.39 6.33
N LEU A 574 12.14 -29.73 5.49
CA LEU A 574 10.95 -30.49 5.87
C LEU A 574 11.28 -31.91 6.28
N TYR A 575 11.95 -32.70 5.41
CA TYR A 575 12.17 -34.11 5.61
C TYR A 575 13.46 -34.41 6.36
N ASP A 576 14.55 -33.69 6.12
CA ASP A 576 15.87 -34.00 6.71
C ASP A 576 16.08 -33.31 8.06
N ILE A 577 15.70 -32.00 8.15
CA ILE A 577 15.94 -31.19 9.35
C ILE A 577 14.78 -31.33 10.32
N ALA A 578 13.55 -31.03 9.90
CA ALA A 578 12.36 -31.06 10.75
C ALA A 578 11.83 -32.49 10.99
N LYS A 579 12.37 -33.51 10.24
CA LYS A 579 11.98 -34.92 10.34
C LYS A 579 10.49 -35.16 10.14
N LYS A 580 9.85 -34.37 9.30
CA LYS A 580 8.43 -34.54 8.96
C LYS A 580 8.25 -35.72 7.99
N THR A 581 7.07 -36.28 8.00
CA THR A 581 6.67 -37.40 7.14
C THR A 581 5.45 -37.02 6.33
N GLN A 582 5.08 -37.86 5.35
CA GLN A 582 3.83 -37.65 4.60
C GLN A 582 2.62 -37.67 5.56
N ALA A 583 2.63 -38.52 6.58
CA ALA A 583 1.54 -38.59 7.57
C ALA A 583 1.39 -37.26 8.35
N ASP A 584 2.49 -36.58 8.68
CA ASP A 584 2.43 -35.27 9.33
C ASP A 584 1.81 -34.22 8.41
N LEU A 585 2.09 -34.26 7.09
CA LEU A 585 1.53 -33.37 6.09
C LEU A 585 0.03 -33.63 5.90
N ASP A 586 -0.37 -34.90 5.82
CA ASP A 586 -1.77 -35.32 5.67
C ASP A 586 -2.59 -34.89 6.90
N GLU A 587 -2.04 -35.07 8.10
CA GLU A 587 -2.68 -34.63 9.35
C GLU A 587 -2.86 -33.09 9.35
N TYR A 588 -1.82 -32.34 8.99
CA TYR A 588 -1.90 -30.88 8.93
C TYR A 588 -2.93 -30.41 7.91
N SER A 589 -2.89 -30.96 6.70
CA SER A 589 -3.86 -30.63 5.64
C SER A 589 -5.30 -30.98 6.07
N GLY A 590 -5.49 -32.13 6.70
CA GLY A 590 -6.79 -32.54 7.26
C GLY A 590 -7.29 -31.61 8.36
N ASN A 591 -6.40 -31.10 9.21
CA ASN A 591 -6.73 -30.11 10.23
C ASN A 591 -7.12 -28.76 9.61
N VAL A 592 -6.43 -28.32 8.56
CA VAL A 592 -6.80 -27.11 7.81
C VAL A 592 -8.21 -27.27 7.21
N ALA A 593 -8.45 -28.35 6.50
CA ALA A 593 -9.76 -28.62 5.88
C ALA A 593 -10.91 -28.74 6.87
N LYS A 594 -10.63 -29.20 8.10
CA LYS A 594 -11.63 -29.33 9.17
C LYS A 594 -11.97 -28.01 9.85
N ASN A 595 -10.99 -27.12 10.01
CA ASN A 595 -11.14 -25.95 10.86
C ASN A 595 -11.49 -24.67 10.10
N TYR A 596 -11.18 -24.58 8.81
CA TYR A 596 -11.42 -23.37 8.02
C TYR A 596 -12.56 -23.55 7.00
N HIS A 597 -13.38 -22.52 6.84
CA HIS A 597 -14.52 -22.46 5.92
C HIS A 597 -14.05 -22.07 4.51
N GLY A 598 -13.30 -22.98 3.86
CA GLY A 598 -12.83 -22.83 2.50
C GLY A 598 -12.55 -24.19 1.88
N THR A 599 -12.49 -24.24 0.55
CA THR A 599 -12.17 -25.48 -0.16
C THR A 599 -10.67 -25.64 -0.27
N VAL A 600 -10.10 -26.68 0.37
CA VAL A 600 -8.70 -27.05 0.13
C VAL A 600 -8.59 -27.63 -1.27
N ILE A 601 -7.83 -26.96 -2.14
CA ILE A 601 -7.67 -27.34 -3.55
C ILE A 601 -6.35 -28.01 -3.87
N SER A 602 -5.43 -28.01 -2.91
CA SER A 602 -4.04 -28.45 -3.09
C SER A 602 -3.73 -29.74 -2.33
N ASP A 603 -2.91 -30.59 -2.95
CA ASP A 603 -2.18 -31.61 -2.23
C ASP A 603 -0.94 -30.95 -1.57
N ILE A 604 -0.88 -30.96 -0.25
CA ILE A 604 0.22 -30.34 0.49
C ILE A 604 1.60 -30.89 0.10
N ALA A 605 1.69 -32.14 -0.34
CA ALA A 605 2.94 -32.76 -0.77
C ALA A 605 3.50 -32.14 -2.05
N ASP A 606 2.65 -31.62 -2.94
CA ASP A 606 3.07 -30.92 -4.16
C ASP A 606 3.81 -29.60 -3.85
N HIS A 607 3.59 -29.04 -2.66
CA HIS A 607 4.24 -27.81 -2.19
C HIS A 607 5.55 -28.05 -1.45
N ALA A 608 5.93 -29.31 -1.22
CA ALA A 608 7.29 -29.70 -0.82
C ALA A 608 8.20 -29.68 -2.05
N ILE A 609 9.00 -28.64 -2.20
CA ILE A 609 9.79 -28.34 -3.39
C ILE A 609 11.29 -28.55 -3.11
N ASP A 610 12.08 -28.91 -4.12
CA ASP A 610 13.50 -29.14 -3.97
C ASP A 610 14.24 -27.87 -3.51
N SER A 611 15.18 -28.04 -2.58
CA SER A 611 15.86 -26.94 -1.90
C SER A 611 16.65 -26.02 -2.84
N GLY A 612 17.02 -26.47 -4.04
CA GLY A 612 17.65 -25.65 -5.06
C GLY A 612 16.78 -24.50 -5.60
N TYR A 613 15.48 -24.53 -5.32
CA TYR A 613 14.54 -23.47 -5.67
C TYR A 613 14.31 -22.44 -4.53
N PHE A 614 15.10 -22.51 -3.44
CA PHE A 614 15.00 -21.59 -2.31
C PHE A 614 16.26 -20.73 -2.19
N ALA A 615 16.09 -19.48 -1.76
CA ALA A 615 17.16 -18.48 -1.70
C ALA A 615 17.84 -18.41 -0.33
N ASP A 616 17.11 -18.09 0.74
CA ASP A 616 17.67 -17.76 2.04
C ASP A 616 16.91 -18.33 3.24
N SER A 617 15.75 -18.89 3.00
CA SER A 617 14.92 -19.53 4.03
C SER A 617 14.13 -20.71 3.47
N GLU A 618 13.46 -21.45 4.36
CA GLU A 618 12.57 -22.57 4.03
C GLU A 618 11.33 -22.14 3.24
N TRP A 619 11.06 -20.85 3.16
CA TRP A 619 9.89 -20.24 2.55
C TRP A 619 10.17 -19.38 1.32
N HIS A 620 11.36 -18.75 1.26
CA HIS A 620 11.66 -17.77 0.23
C HIS A 620 12.26 -18.41 -1.01
N MET A 621 11.55 -18.34 -2.10
CA MET A 621 11.95 -18.99 -3.35
C MET A 621 12.89 -18.11 -4.20
N THR A 622 13.66 -18.77 -5.07
CA THR A 622 14.33 -18.13 -6.21
C THR A 622 13.30 -17.70 -7.25
N ASP A 623 13.70 -16.93 -8.25
CA ASP A 623 12.78 -16.55 -9.35
C ASP A 623 12.24 -17.80 -10.07
N ALA A 624 13.12 -18.74 -10.41
CA ALA A 624 12.71 -20.01 -11.02
C ALA A 624 11.77 -20.82 -10.10
N GLY A 625 12.00 -20.76 -8.80
CA GLY A 625 11.14 -21.38 -7.79
C GLY A 625 9.75 -20.74 -7.75
N ALA A 626 9.66 -19.41 -7.83
CA ALA A 626 8.39 -18.69 -7.85
C ALA A 626 7.53 -19.08 -9.06
N HIS A 627 8.12 -19.15 -10.26
CA HIS A 627 7.42 -19.63 -11.46
C HIS A 627 6.93 -21.08 -11.30
N LEU A 628 7.81 -21.99 -10.86
CA LEU A 628 7.45 -23.40 -10.61
C LEU A 628 6.29 -23.52 -9.61
N ARG A 629 6.36 -22.77 -8.52
CA ARG A 629 5.29 -22.74 -7.51
C ARG A 629 3.97 -22.24 -8.08
N THR A 630 4.04 -21.21 -8.91
CA THR A 630 2.86 -20.64 -9.56
C THR A 630 2.23 -21.62 -10.55
N GLU A 631 3.04 -22.39 -11.32
CA GLU A 631 2.53 -23.45 -12.19
C GLU A 631 1.77 -24.54 -11.41
N ILE A 632 2.24 -24.91 -10.22
CA ILE A 632 1.52 -25.85 -9.33
C ILE A 632 0.14 -25.28 -8.97
N LEU A 633 0.08 -24.04 -8.49
CA LEU A 633 -1.17 -23.37 -8.13
C LEU A 633 -2.13 -23.23 -9.31
N ILE A 634 -1.64 -22.88 -10.49
CA ILE A 634 -2.44 -22.79 -11.71
C ILE A 634 -3.09 -24.13 -12.04
N ARG A 635 -2.33 -25.22 -11.99
CA ARG A 635 -2.84 -26.57 -12.23
C ARG A 635 -3.95 -26.95 -11.26
N GLU A 636 -3.74 -26.70 -9.96
CA GLU A 636 -4.69 -27.00 -8.90
C GLU A 636 -5.97 -26.16 -9.03
N LEU A 637 -5.82 -24.85 -9.27
CA LEU A 637 -6.93 -23.95 -9.45
C LEU A 637 -7.78 -24.32 -10.68
N LYS A 638 -7.14 -24.60 -11.83
CA LYS A 638 -7.86 -25.06 -13.04
C LYS A 638 -8.62 -26.33 -12.80
N ALA A 639 -8.01 -27.32 -12.13
CA ALA A 639 -8.68 -28.58 -11.81
C ALA A 639 -9.92 -28.37 -10.92
N GLN A 640 -9.86 -27.44 -9.96
CA GLN A 640 -11.00 -27.10 -9.11
C GLN A 640 -12.11 -26.38 -9.92
N LEU A 641 -11.75 -25.41 -10.74
CA LEU A 641 -12.72 -24.69 -11.58
C LEU A 641 -13.42 -25.62 -12.57
N GLU A 642 -12.69 -26.55 -13.20
CA GLU A 642 -13.25 -27.58 -14.07
C GLU A 642 -14.21 -28.55 -13.33
N LYS A 643 -13.92 -28.86 -12.07
CA LYS A 643 -14.78 -29.70 -11.22
C LYS A 643 -16.08 -28.99 -10.87
N GLU A 644 -16.04 -27.68 -10.65
CA GLU A 644 -17.23 -26.87 -10.34
C GLU A 644 -18.10 -26.58 -11.57
N ALA A 645 -17.51 -26.58 -12.76
CA ALA A 645 -18.24 -26.38 -14.01
C ALA A 645 -19.03 -27.61 -14.49
N LYS A 646 -18.79 -28.80 -13.88
CA LYS A 646 -19.48 -30.08 -14.16
C LYS A 646 -20.66 -30.31 -13.24
#